data_e2f416d3d4ba1bb152507bc27473e5f0
#
_entry.id   e2f416d3d4ba1bb152507bc27473e5f0
#
_cell.length_a   1.000
_cell.length_b   1.000
_cell.length_c   1.000
_cell.angle_alpha   90.00
_cell.angle_beta   90.00
_cell.angle_gamma   90.00
#
_symmetry.space_group_name_H-M   'P 1'
#
loop_
_entity.id
_entity.type
_entity.pdbx_description
1 polymer ?
#
loop_
_entity_poly.entity_id
_entity_poly.type
_entity_poly.pdbx_seq_one_letter_code
_entity_poly.pdbx_strand_id
1 'polypeptide(L)'
;MSERTRTLVEHRDDPGAAPAAPEPPGGAGGPGRAAPEPPATSEPPAPGTPPDPATSGEAAPELPATPLLSTIRRPADLSRLTSEDLVALAAEIRRYLVAAVSRTGGHLGPNLGVVELTIALHRVFRSPRDAIVFDTGHQAYVHKLLTGRQDFGRLRERGGVSGYPARSESVHDVVENSHASTALSWADGIARANRLQGRSDRHVVAVIGDGAMTGGMAWEALDNIADSDDKHLVIVVNDNGRSYAPTIGGLAHHLDALRTNPGYERMLSTVKRGLLSQGAPGRAAFDALHGLKRGLKDVLVPSAFFEDLGIKYTGPVDGHDETALEFALTRAREYADPVIVHVITQKGRGYTPAENNVADRFHAVGRIHPETGLPVVPERFGWTAVFAEEIVSLARADERIVAITAAMQQPVGLQPLADAMPERVIDVGIAEQHALTAAAGMAYAGLHPVVALYATFLNRAFDQVLMDVGLHGAGVTIVLDRAGLTGTDGASHNGMWDMALFSLVPGLRLAAPRDERTLREALRTAVGVDDGPTIVRYPKGALPAPLPAVRTVGDDDEGPFGAVDILLEAAGEGAGGPLLLVGVGAMVPATLEAGRALVARGEAVTVACPRWVVPVPRALVGLAAAARGVVVVEDGLVEGGVGSRLRDALEDGAAGGGARPVVARVGVPRRFVATAERSQLLADFGMDAAGIERTALGLGRRS
;
A
#
# COMPACT_ATOMS: atom_id res chain seq x y z
N MET A 1 27.53 -47.36 20.23
CA MET A 1 27.89 -48.54 19.41
C MET A 1 27.61 -48.06 17.99
N SER A 2 28.53 -47.83 17.27
CA SER A 2 29.66 -48.16 16.44
C SER A 2 29.60 -47.20 15.23
N GLU A 3 30.42 -46.23 15.09
CA GLU A 3 31.69 -46.12 14.33
C GLU A 3 31.72 -46.78 12.94
N ARG A 4 31.95 -45.94 11.92
CA ARG A 4 32.90 -46.05 10.80
C ARG A 4 32.78 -44.80 9.93
N THR A 5 33.64 -43.82 9.98
CA THR A 5 35.03 -43.67 9.52
C THR A 5 35.23 -43.69 8.00
N ARG A 6 35.55 -42.49 7.44
CA ARG A 6 36.52 -42.08 6.41
C ARG A 6 36.56 -42.73 5.04
N THR A 7 36.62 -41.94 3.97
CA THR A 7 37.88 -41.69 3.27
C THR A 7 37.76 -40.54 2.25
N LEU A 8 38.73 -39.64 2.29
CA LEU A 8 39.10 -38.62 1.33
C LEU A 8 39.63 -39.23 0.03
N VAL A 9 39.37 -38.58 -1.13
CA VAL A 9 40.30 -38.60 -2.26
C VAL A 9 40.42 -37.17 -2.83
N GLU A 10 41.59 -36.58 -2.67
CA GLU A 10 42.10 -35.43 -3.43
C GLU A 10 42.36 -35.85 -4.89
N HIS A 11 42.06 -34.99 -5.86
CA HIS A 11 42.82 -34.88 -7.09
C HIS A 11 42.95 -33.39 -7.45
N ARG A 12 44.18 -32.91 -7.33
CA ARG A 12 44.72 -31.76 -8.06
C ARG A 12 44.93 -32.19 -9.53
N ASP A 13 44.66 -31.25 -10.44
CA ASP A 13 45.55 -30.97 -11.57
C ASP A 13 45.24 -29.55 -12.14
N ASP A 14 46.30 -28.90 -12.57
CA ASP A 14 46.56 -27.49 -12.85
C ASP A 14 46.56 -27.23 -14.40
N PRO A 15 46.83 -26.05 -14.94
CA PRO A 15 45.94 -25.30 -15.86
C PRO A 15 46.39 -25.33 -17.32
N GLY A 16 45.47 -25.08 -18.21
CA GLY A 16 45.67 -24.93 -19.65
C GLY A 16 45.18 -23.60 -20.19
N ALA A 17 46.07 -22.90 -20.84
CA ALA A 17 46.07 -21.57 -21.36
C ALA A 17 44.87 -21.15 -22.22
N ALA A 18 44.45 -19.90 -22.07
CA ALA A 18 43.55 -19.17 -22.95
C ALA A 18 44.25 -18.67 -24.23
N PRO A 19 43.61 -18.64 -25.40
CA PRO A 19 44.08 -17.89 -26.56
C PRO A 19 43.55 -16.45 -26.60
N ALA A 20 44.42 -15.58 -27.06
CA ALA A 20 44.25 -14.12 -27.18
C ALA A 20 43.19 -13.68 -28.19
N ALA A 21 42.52 -12.56 -27.92
CA ALA A 21 41.66 -11.82 -28.80
C ALA A 21 42.44 -10.94 -29.78
N PRO A 22 41.94 -10.70 -31.01
CA PRO A 22 42.63 -9.87 -32.01
C PRO A 22 42.34 -8.37 -31.84
N GLU A 23 43.37 -7.57 -32.08
CA GLU A 23 43.34 -6.09 -32.12
C GLU A 23 42.54 -5.56 -33.31
N PRO A 24 41.91 -4.38 -33.22
CA PRO A 24 41.31 -3.68 -34.35
C PRO A 24 42.30 -2.81 -35.15
N PRO A 25 42.12 -2.61 -36.46
CA PRO A 25 43.04 -1.88 -37.28
C PRO A 25 42.92 -0.35 -37.15
N GLY A 26 44.04 0.32 -37.17
CA GLY A 26 44.19 1.76 -37.20
C GLY A 26 43.78 2.39 -38.56
N GLY A 27 43.30 3.59 -38.51
CA GLY A 27 42.97 4.39 -39.70
C GLY A 27 42.91 5.88 -39.40
N ALA A 28 43.95 6.57 -39.79
CA ALA A 28 44.15 7.90 -40.37
C ALA A 28 43.27 9.11 -39.96
N GLY A 29 43.95 10.17 -39.57
CA GLY A 29 43.48 11.49 -39.20
C GLY A 29 42.92 12.34 -40.36
N GLY A 30 42.08 13.29 -39.99
CA GLY A 30 41.64 14.43 -40.80
C GLY A 30 41.19 15.57 -39.88
N PRO A 31 41.29 16.84 -40.27
CA PRO A 31 41.51 17.98 -39.39
C PRO A 31 40.25 18.61 -38.76
N GLY A 32 40.50 19.32 -37.70
CA GLY A 32 39.59 19.92 -36.75
C GLY A 32 38.43 20.76 -37.28
N ARG A 33 37.31 20.65 -36.57
CA ARG A 33 36.30 21.67 -36.49
C ARG A 33 36.07 22.05 -35.04
N ALA A 34 36.22 23.34 -34.77
CA ALA A 34 35.99 23.95 -33.46
C ALA A 34 34.55 23.74 -32.99
N ALA A 35 34.40 23.40 -31.72
CA ALA A 35 33.12 23.37 -31.02
C ALA A 35 32.60 24.79 -30.75
N PRO A 36 31.30 25.05 -30.82
CA PRO A 36 30.74 26.34 -30.44
C PRO A 36 30.69 26.47 -28.90
N GLU A 37 31.00 27.68 -28.42
CA GLU A 37 30.89 28.07 -27.02
C GLU A 37 29.43 27.93 -26.50
N PRO A 38 29.25 27.57 -25.24
CA PRO A 38 27.90 27.53 -24.63
C PRO A 38 27.40 28.95 -24.38
N PRO A 39 26.07 29.18 -24.51
CA PRO A 39 25.50 30.50 -24.25
C PRO A 39 25.53 30.82 -22.75
N ALA A 40 25.73 32.09 -22.44
CA ALA A 40 25.83 32.69 -21.13
C ALA A 40 24.63 32.29 -20.23
N THR A 41 24.91 31.82 -19.03
CA THR A 41 23.95 31.53 -17.98
C THR A 41 23.33 32.83 -17.50
N SER A 42 22.03 33.01 -17.75
CA SER A 42 21.20 34.00 -17.07
C SER A 42 20.84 33.50 -15.69
N GLU A 43 21.07 34.31 -14.66
CA GLU A 43 20.63 34.05 -13.27
C GLU A 43 19.13 33.75 -13.23
N PRO A 44 18.70 32.73 -12.43
CA PRO A 44 17.27 32.50 -12.21
C PRO A 44 16.63 33.64 -11.41
N PRO A 45 15.38 34.04 -11.72
CA PRO A 45 14.68 35.05 -10.92
C PRO A 45 14.42 34.54 -9.50
N ALA A 46 14.46 35.46 -8.54
CA ALA A 46 14.16 35.20 -7.14
C ALA A 46 12.79 34.49 -6.96
N PRO A 47 12.65 33.58 -5.97
CA PRO A 47 11.40 32.85 -5.76
C PRO A 47 10.30 33.82 -5.33
N GLY A 48 9.35 34.08 -6.24
CA GLY A 48 8.10 34.76 -5.93
C GLY A 48 7.27 33.89 -4.98
N THR A 49 6.60 34.52 -4.04
CA THR A 49 5.60 33.94 -3.13
C THR A 49 4.61 33.10 -3.94
N PRO A 50 4.34 31.83 -3.58
CA PRO A 50 3.39 31.01 -4.32
C PRO A 50 1.99 31.62 -4.24
N PRO A 51 1.21 31.63 -5.32
CA PRO A 51 -0.17 32.08 -5.28
C PRO A 51 -0.99 31.15 -4.37
N ASP A 52 -1.85 31.76 -3.59
CA ASP A 52 -2.84 31.11 -2.74
C ASP A 52 -3.72 30.17 -3.59
N PRO A 53 -3.88 28.89 -3.27
CA PRO A 53 -4.68 27.94 -4.06
C PRO A 53 -6.19 28.27 -4.11
N ALA A 54 -6.63 29.33 -3.44
CA ALA A 54 -8.02 29.76 -3.39
C ALA A 54 -8.47 30.66 -4.56
N THR A 55 -7.61 31.03 -5.53
CA THR A 55 -7.93 32.05 -6.55
C THR A 55 -8.01 31.58 -8.00
N SER A 56 -8.00 30.29 -8.32
CA SER A 56 -8.46 29.84 -9.65
C SER A 56 -9.97 29.54 -9.60
N GLY A 57 -10.77 30.55 -9.89
CA GLY A 57 -12.23 30.50 -9.90
C GLY A 57 -12.84 29.74 -11.09
N GLU A 58 -12.28 28.59 -11.48
CA GLU A 58 -13.01 27.66 -12.31
C GLU A 58 -13.92 26.83 -11.40
N ALA A 59 -15.24 27.06 -11.53
CA ALA A 59 -16.25 26.26 -10.87
C ALA A 59 -15.98 24.77 -11.21
N ALA A 60 -15.85 23.94 -10.19
CA ALA A 60 -15.67 22.51 -10.42
C ALA A 60 -16.81 22.00 -11.31
N PRO A 61 -16.54 21.25 -12.40
CA PRO A 61 -17.55 20.82 -13.34
C PRO A 61 -18.68 20.08 -12.59
N GLU A 62 -19.91 20.37 -12.92
CA GLU A 62 -21.07 19.71 -12.31
C GLU A 62 -21.00 18.19 -12.58
N LEU A 63 -21.42 17.38 -11.59
CA LEU A 63 -21.51 15.93 -11.79
C LEU A 63 -22.58 15.64 -12.86
N PRO A 64 -22.36 14.67 -13.77
CA PRO A 64 -23.31 14.37 -14.83
C PRO A 64 -24.64 13.87 -14.24
N ALA A 65 -25.73 14.19 -14.93
CA ALA A 65 -27.04 13.67 -14.59
C ALA A 65 -27.05 12.13 -14.66
N THR A 66 -27.72 11.51 -13.69
CA THR A 66 -27.79 10.06 -13.52
C THR A 66 -29.25 9.58 -13.48
N PRO A 67 -29.99 9.69 -14.61
CA PRO A 67 -31.43 9.41 -14.64
C PRO A 67 -31.79 7.97 -14.24
N LEU A 68 -31.00 6.96 -14.63
CA LEU A 68 -31.20 5.58 -14.24
C LEU A 68 -30.64 5.30 -12.83
N LEU A 69 -29.42 5.65 -12.55
CA LEU A 69 -28.76 5.41 -11.27
C LEU A 69 -29.54 6.07 -10.12
N SER A 70 -30.09 7.26 -10.33
CA SER A 70 -30.87 7.97 -9.32
C SER A 70 -32.15 7.23 -8.91
N THR A 71 -32.64 6.28 -9.72
CA THR A 71 -33.78 5.41 -9.38
C THR A 71 -33.37 4.22 -8.50
N ILE A 72 -32.11 3.89 -8.43
CA ILE A 72 -31.60 2.75 -7.67
C ILE A 72 -31.25 3.22 -6.26
N ARG A 73 -32.11 2.92 -5.29
CA ARG A 73 -31.88 3.24 -3.86
C ARG A 73 -31.39 2.04 -3.07
N ARG A 74 -31.60 0.85 -3.58
CA ARG A 74 -31.22 -0.43 -3.00
C ARG A 74 -31.05 -1.47 -4.11
N PRO A 75 -30.26 -2.55 -3.89
CA PRO A 75 -29.99 -3.57 -4.90
C PRO A 75 -31.27 -4.17 -5.53
N ALA A 76 -32.32 -4.33 -4.76
CA ALA A 76 -33.60 -4.89 -5.26
C ALA A 76 -34.23 -4.06 -6.40
N ASP A 77 -33.92 -2.78 -6.52
CA ASP A 77 -34.48 -1.93 -7.59
C ASP A 77 -33.90 -2.31 -8.97
N LEU A 78 -32.75 -2.97 -9.03
CA LEU A 78 -32.11 -3.47 -10.28
C LEU A 78 -33.00 -4.54 -10.98
N SER A 79 -33.85 -5.25 -10.23
CA SER A 79 -34.72 -6.29 -10.82
C SER A 79 -35.76 -5.77 -11.80
N ARG A 80 -36.03 -4.45 -11.80
CA ARG A 80 -37.01 -3.78 -12.66
C ARG A 80 -36.45 -3.37 -14.01
N LEU A 81 -35.11 -3.40 -14.15
CA LEU A 81 -34.39 -2.93 -15.34
C LEU A 81 -34.39 -4.03 -16.42
N THR A 82 -34.60 -3.63 -17.66
CA THR A 82 -34.38 -4.46 -18.84
C THR A 82 -32.89 -4.60 -19.15
N SER A 83 -32.51 -5.51 -20.03
CA SER A 83 -31.12 -5.64 -20.49
C SER A 83 -30.61 -4.36 -21.17
N GLU A 84 -31.44 -3.61 -21.88
CA GLU A 84 -31.08 -2.32 -22.47
C GLU A 84 -30.81 -1.27 -21.37
N ASP A 85 -31.66 -1.23 -20.34
CA ASP A 85 -31.49 -0.33 -19.19
C ASP A 85 -30.20 -0.64 -18.43
N LEU A 86 -29.81 -1.92 -18.29
CA LEU A 86 -28.58 -2.32 -17.60
C LEU A 86 -27.35 -1.83 -18.35
N VAL A 87 -27.31 -1.96 -19.67
CA VAL A 87 -26.23 -1.42 -20.51
C VAL A 87 -26.16 0.11 -20.37
N ALA A 88 -27.30 0.79 -20.39
CA ALA A 88 -27.36 2.23 -20.20
C ALA A 88 -26.91 2.64 -18.79
N LEU A 89 -27.31 1.91 -17.74
CA LEU A 89 -26.90 2.11 -16.36
C LEU A 89 -25.38 1.94 -16.20
N ALA A 90 -24.79 0.91 -16.79
CA ALA A 90 -23.35 0.69 -16.75
C ALA A 90 -22.58 1.86 -17.37
N ALA A 91 -23.04 2.36 -18.52
CA ALA A 91 -22.44 3.54 -19.17
C ALA A 91 -22.61 4.81 -18.31
N GLU A 92 -23.77 4.98 -17.65
CA GLU A 92 -24.05 6.10 -16.76
C GLU A 92 -23.15 6.09 -15.52
N ILE A 93 -23.01 4.93 -14.87
CA ILE A 93 -22.12 4.74 -13.72
C ILE A 93 -20.67 5.09 -14.09
N ARG A 94 -20.18 4.65 -15.25
CA ARG A 94 -18.80 4.99 -15.70
C ARG A 94 -18.60 6.49 -15.86
N ARG A 95 -19.52 7.17 -16.56
CA ARG A 95 -19.45 8.64 -16.71
C ARG A 95 -19.44 9.34 -15.35
N TYR A 96 -20.32 8.90 -14.44
CA TYR A 96 -20.40 9.45 -13.09
C TYR A 96 -19.10 9.24 -12.29
N LEU A 97 -18.54 8.02 -12.31
CA LEU A 97 -17.30 7.69 -11.62
C LEU A 97 -16.12 8.49 -12.16
N VAL A 98 -15.99 8.63 -13.49
CA VAL A 98 -14.93 9.46 -14.10
C VAL A 98 -15.04 10.89 -13.59
N ALA A 99 -16.23 11.51 -13.64
CA ALA A 99 -16.42 12.88 -13.20
C ALA A 99 -16.15 13.05 -11.68
N ALA A 100 -16.70 12.18 -10.84
CA ALA A 100 -16.58 12.28 -9.40
C ALA A 100 -15.13 12.05 -8.93
N VAL A 101 -14.50 10.96 -9.39
CA VAL A 101 -13.13 10.60 -8.96
C VAL A 101 -12.10 11.58 -9.53
N SER A 102 -12.32 12.15 -10.71
CA SER A 102 -11.44 13.22 -11.24
C SER A 102 -11.40 14.45 -10.32
N ARG A 103 -12.48 14.75 -9.61
CA ARG A 103 -12.58 15.89 -8.67
C ARG A 103 -11.95 15.62 -7.30
N THR A 104 -12.14 14.41 -6.77
CA THR A 104 -11.79 14.07 -5.39
C THR A 104 -10.51 13.24 -5.29
N GLY A 105 -10.10 12.61 -6.39
CA GLY A 105 -9.15 11.52 -6.39
C GLY A 105 -9.80 10.22 -5.90
N GLY A 106 -9.10 9.10 -6.07
CA GLY A 106 -9.57 7.78 -5.65
C GLY A 106 -9.16 6.66 -6.59
N HIS A 107 -9.79 5.49 -6.43
CA HIS A 107 -9.55 4.31 -7.26
C HIS A 107 -10.45 4.35 -8.49
N LEU A 108 -9.92 4.76 -9.65
CA LEU A 108 -10.73 4.92 -10.85
C LEU A 108 -10.75 3.65 -11.71
N GLY A 109 -9.58 3.21 -12.16
CA GLY A 109 -9.47 2.08 -13.09
C GLY A 109 -10.07 0.77 -12.59
N PRO A 110 -9.81 0.36 -11.34
CA PRO A 110 -10.43 -0.85 -10.76
C PRO A 110 -11.96 -0.81 -10.78
N ASN A 111 -12.56 0.35 -10.46
CA ASN A 111 -14.02 0.50 -10.40
C ASN A 111 -14.67 0.53 -11.79
N LEU A 112 -14.00 1.14 -12.78
CA LEU A 112 -14.48 1.12 -14.17
C LEU A 112 -14.51 -0.29 -14.76
N GLY A 113 -13.61 -1.16 -14.31
CA GLY A 113 -13.52 -2.55 -14.76
C GLY A 113 -14.60 -3.49 -14.23
N VAL A 114 -15.24 -3.15 -13.11
CA VAL A 114 -16.16 -4.08 -12.39
C VAL A 114 -17.62 -3.63 -12.39
N VAL A 115 -18.01 -2.75 -13.29
CA VAL A 115 -19.38 -2.18 -13.30
C VAL A 115 -20.41 -3.27 -13.55
N GLU A 116 -20.31 -3.99 -14.65
CA GLU A 116 -21.26 -5.08 -15.01
C GLU A 116 -21.19 -6.22 -13.99
N LEU A 117 -19.99 -6.61 -13.57
CA LEU A 117 -19.81 -7.62 -12.53
C LEU A 117 -20.56 -7.25 -11.24
N THR A 118 -20.45 -5.99 -10.78
CA THR A 118 -21.12 -5.56 -9.55
C THR A 118 -22.63 -5.49 -9.72
N ILE A 119 -23.12 -5.07 -10.87
CA ILE A 119 -24.56 -5.11 -11.22
C ILE A 119 -25.08 -6.55 -11.15
N ALA A 120 -24.41 -7.49 -11.83
CA ALA A 120 -24.78 -8.90 -11.86
C ALA A 120 -24.77 -9.53 -10.45
N LEU A 121 -23.75 -9.22 -9.61
CA LEU A 121 -23.71 -9.65 -8.22
C LEU A 121 -24.96 -9.23 -7.45
N HIS A 122 -25.36 -7.96 -7.55
CA HIS A 122 -26.54 -7.44 -6.86
C HIS A 122 -27.88 -7.88 -7.45
N ARG A 123 -27.92 -8.37 -8.68
CA ARG A 123 -29.12 -8.97 -9.28
C ARG A 123 -29.29 -10.44 -8.87
N VAL A 124 -28.18 -11.15 -8.66
CA VAL A 124 -28.20 -12.57 -8.32
C VAL A 124 -28.27 -12.78 -6.81
N PHE A 125 -27.51 -12.06 -6.02
CA PHE A 125 -27.43 -12.22 -4.56
C PHE A 125 -28.20 -11.12 -3.82
N ARG A 126 -28.83 -11.49 -2.71
CA ARG A 126 -29.75 -10.63 -1.94
C ARG A 126 -29.01 -9.92 -0.80
N SER A 127 -28.07 -9.01 -1.14
CA SER A 127 -27.40 -8.22 -0.10
C SER A 127 -28.42 -7.32 0.66
N PRO A 128 -28.34 -7.16 2.00
CA PRO A 128 -27.28 -7.65 2.90
C PRO A 128 -27.53 -9.05 3.48
N ARG A 129 -28.61 -9.74 3.11
CA ARG A 129 -28.89 -11.11 3.58
C ARG A 129 -27.79 -12.07 3.14
N ASP A 130 -27.42 -12.01 1.87
CA ASP A 130 -26.25 -12.67 1.30
C ASP A 130 -25.07 -11.69 1.44
N ALA A 131 -24.00 -12.12 2.09
CA ALA A 131 -22.84 -11.29 2.32
C ALA A 131 -21.97 -11.20 1.05
N ILE A 132 -21.67 -9.99 0.58
CA ILE A 132 -20.70 -9.75 -0.49
C ILE A 132 -19.47 -9.10 0.12
N VAL A 133 -18.32 -9.78 0.04
CA VAL A 133 -17.04 -9.35 0.60
C VAL A 133 -16.09 -9.00 -0.54
N PHE A 134 -15.65 -7.75 -0.60
CA PHE A 134 -14.68 -7.28 -1.59
C PHE A 134 -13.27 -7.33 -1.00
N ASP A 135 -12.37 -8.10 -1.62
CA ASP A 135 -10.94 -8.08 -1.25
C ASP A 135 -10.33 -6.70 -1.52
N THR A 136 -9.47 -6.24 -0.62
CA THR A 136 -8.91 -4.88 -0.66
C THR A 136 -9.98 -3.77 -0.61
N GLY A 137 -11.18 -4.00 -1.12
CA GLY A 137 -12.30 -3.06 -1.10
C GLY A 137 -12.17 -1.82 -1.99
N HIS A 138 -11.05 -1.66 -2.70
CA HIS A 138 -10.79 -0.50 -3.59
C HIS A 138 -11.67 -0.48 -4.84
N GLN A 139 -12.31 -1.59 -5.19
CA GLN A 139 -13.23 -1.76 -6.32
C GLN A 139 -14.72 -1.76 -5.89
N ALA A 140 -15.04 -1.16 -4.73
CA ALA A 140 -16.39 -1.18 -4.16
C ALA A 140 -17.23 0.08 -4.46
N TYR A 141 -16.78 1.00 -5.31
CA TYR A 141 -17.53 2.24 -5.60
C TYR A 141 -18.87 1.95 -6.27
N VAL A 142 -18.91 1.02 -7.23
CA VAL A 142 -20.15 0.59 -7.87
C VAL A 142 -21.10 -0.04 -6.86
N HIS A 143 -20.60 -0.87 -5.95
CA HIS A 143 -21.37 -1.42 -4.84
C HIS A 143 -21.97 -0.31 -3.96
N LYS A 144 -21.21 0.74 -3.64
CA LYS A 144 -21.73 1.88 -2.88
C LYS A 144 -22.86 2.60 -3.63
N LEU A 145 -22.68 2.88 -4.93
CA LEU A 145 -23.70 3.51 -5.76
C LEU A 145 -25.00 2.70 -5.80
N LEU A 146 -24.91 1.39 -6.01
CA LEU A 146 -26.07 0.49 -6.11
C LEU A 146 -26.76 0.22 -4.76
N THR A 147 -26.09 0.52 -3.65
CA THR A 147 -26.64 0.43 -2.29
C THR A 147 -27.09 1.78 -1.73
N GLY A 148 -27.29 2.78 -2.61
CA GLY A 148 -27.93 4.07 -2.29
C GLY A 148 -26.96 5.19 -1.88
N ARG A 149 -25.66 4.96 -1.84
CA ARG A 149 -24.65 5.98 -1.52
C ARG A 149 -24.15 6.65 -2.80
N GLN A 150 -24.89 7.63 -3.31
CA GLN A 150 -24.69 8.23 -4.63
C GLN A 150 -24.07 9.63 -4.59
N ASP A 151 -23.81 10.19 -3.42
CA ASP A 151 -23.13 11.49 -3.29
C ASP A 151 -21.60 11.30 -3.22
N PHE A 152 -20.96 11.17 -4.38
CA PHE A 152 -19.51 11.11 -4.51
C PHE A 152 -18.86 12.49 -4.68
N GLY A 153 -19.63 13.56 -4.59
CA GLY A 153 -19.10 14.92 -4.61
C GLY A 153 -18.10 15.19 -3.47
N ARG A 154 -18.22 14.40 -2.38
CA ARG A 154 -17.33 14.44 -1.21
C ARG A 154 -16.67 13.08 -0.92
N LEU A 155 -16.39 12.32 -1.98
CA LEU A 155 -15.70 11.03 -1.85
C LEU A 155 -14.33 11.22 -1.19
N ARG A 156 -14.04 10.40 -0.15
CA ARG A 156 -12.78 10.43 0.61
C ARG A 156 -12.52 11.73 1.40
N GLU A 157 -13.54 12.55 1.58
CA GLU A 157 -13.50 13.71 2.46
C GLU A 157 -14.12 13.41 3.83
N ARG A 158 -13.84 14.26 4.81
CA ARG A 158 -14.41 14.15 6.15
C ARG A 158 -15.95 14.25 6.09
N GLY A 159 -16.63 13.22 6.58
CA GLY A 159 -18.09 13.12 6.57
C GLY A 159 -18.71 12.89 5.18
N GLY A 160 -17.90 12.62 4.16
CA GLY A 160 -18.30 12.13 2.85
C GLY A 160 -18.27 10.60 2.79
N VAL A 161 -18.45 10.05 1.58
CA VAL A 161 -18.36 8.61 1.32
C VAL A 161 -16.88 8.18 1.37
N SER A 162 -16.57 7.13 2.12
CA SER A 162 -15.20 6.60 2.21
C SER A 162 -14.77 5.90 0.93
N GLY A 163 -13.44 5.80 0.71
CA GLY A 163 -12.86 5.13 -0.45
C GLY A 163 -12.89 3.60 -0.41
N TYR A 164 -13.40 3.01 0.67
CA TYR A 164 -13.48 1.56 0.92
C TYR A 164 -14.82 1.23 1.56
N PRO A 165 -15.25 -0.06 1.61
CA PRO A 165 -16.42 -0.44 2.39
C PRO A 165 -16.30 0.04 3.84
N ALA A 166 -17.41 0.57 4.39
CA ALA A 166 -17.47 1.09 5.74
C ALA A 166 -18.81 0.72 6.40
N ARG A 167 -18.76 -0.07 7.46
CA ARG A 167 -19.96 -0.55 8.18
C ARG A 167 -20.77 0.58 8.80
N SER A 168 -20.12 1.69 9.10
CA SER A 168 -20.77 2.90 9.57
C SER A 168 -21.62 3.59 8.49
N GLU A 169 -21.36 3.33 7.20
CA GLU A 169 -22.10 3.89 6.07
C GLU A 169 -23.28 3.02 5.65
N SER A 170 -23.14 1.69 5.73
CA SER A 170 -24.15 0.78 5.20
C SER A 170 -24.10 -0.61 5.80
N VAL A 171 -25.27 -1.22 6.00
CA VAL A 171 -25.40 -2.65 6.37
C VAL A 171 -24.95 -3.60 5.25
N HIS A 172 -24.78 -3.10 4.04
CA HIS A 172 -24.27 -3.86 2.91
C HIS A 172 -22.74 -4.03 2.95
N ASP A 173 -22.03 -3.21 3.72
CA ASP A 173 -20.57 -3.25 3.87
C ASP A 173 -20.21 -4.18 5.03
N VAL A 174 -19.81 -5.42 4.72
CA VAL A 174 -19.57 -6.46 5.72
C VAL A 174 -18.18 -6.37 6.32
N VAL A 175 -17.17 -6.06 5.50
CA VAL A 175 -15.75 -6.06 5.87
C VAL A 175 -15.12 -4.70 5.56
N GLU A 176 -14.46 -4.11 6.55
CA GLU A 176 -13.75 -2.84 6.48
C GLU A 176 -12.23 -3.08 6.45
N ASN A 177 -11.73 -3.83 5.48
CA ASN A 177 -10.31 -4.14 5.39
C ASN A 177 -9.80 -3.93 3.97
N SER A 178 -8.80 -3.05 3.81
CA SER A 178 -8.16 -2.79 2.53
C SER A 178 -6.76 -3.43 2.41
N HIS A 179 -6.38 -4.32 3.32
CA HIS A 179 -5.23 -5.19 3.15
C HIS A 179 -5.65 -6.43 2.33
N ALA A 180 -4.98 -6.67 1.21
CA ALA A 180 -5.34 -7.70 0.25
C ALA A 180 -5.26 -9.13 0.83
N SER A 181 -5.89 -10.07 0.14
CA SER A 181 -5.86 -11.53 0.39
C SER A 181 -6.66 -12.00 1.62
N THR A 182 -7.49 -11.14 2.23
CA THR A 182 -8.25 -11.48 3.44
C THR A 182 -9.69 -11.90 3.18
N ALA A 183 -10.26 -11.55 2.01
CA ALA A 183 -11.68 -11.75 1.73
C ALA A 183 -12.11 -13.22 1.77
N LEU A 184 -11.26 -14.13 1.34
CA LEU A 184 -11.56 -15.57 1.35
C LEU A 184 -11.70 -16.10 2.78
N SER A 185 -10.81 -15.72 3.69
CA SER A 185 -10.89 -16.11 5.11
C SER A 185 -12.11 -15.51 5.80
N TRP A 186 -12.46 -14.24 5.49
CA TRP A 186 -13.70 -13.63 5.96
C TRP A 186 -14.92 -14.39 5.47
N ALA A 187 -14.95 -14.72 4.18
CA ALA A 187 -16.08 -15.43 3.57
C ALA A 187 -16.23 -16.84 4.11
N ASP A 188 -15.12 -17.58 4.29
CA ASP A 188 -15.12 -18.90 4.93
C ASP A 188 -15.68 -18.84 6.36
N GLY A 189 -15.20 -17.89 7.17
CA GLY A 189 -15.68 -17.70 8.54
C GLY A 189 -17.19 -17.40 8.59
N ILE A 190 -17.69 -16.52 7.71
CA ILE A 190 -19.13 -16.19 7.63
C ILE A 190 -19.94 -17.41 7.17
N ALA A 191 -19.47 -18.16 6.16
CA ALA A 191 -20.14 -19.34 5.65
C ALA A 191 -20.23 -20.45 6.73
N ARG A 192 -19.13 -20.72 7.45
CA ARG A 192 -19.12 -21.64 8.61
C ARG A 192 -20.10 -21.21 9.69
N ALA A 193 -20.14 -19.92 10.01
CA ALA A 193 -21.08 -19.37 11.00
C ALA A 193 -22.54 -19.53 10.55
N ASN A 194 -22.84 -19.28 9.28
CA ASN A 194 -24.19 -19.49 8.72
C ASN A 194 -24.61 -20.97 8.85
N ARG A 195 -23.72 -21.91 8.49
CA ARG A 195 -23.98 -23.34 8.62
C ARG A 195 -24.24 -23.75 10.09
N LEU A 196 -23.38 -23.35 11.01
CA LEU A 196 -23.53 -23.67 12.44
C LEU A 196 -24.80 -23.10 13.07
N GLN A 197 -25.31 -21.99 12.52
CA GLN A 197 -26.53 -21.34 12.95
C GLN A 197 -27.78 -21.82 12.21
N GLY A 198 -27.67 -22.85 11.34
CA GLY A 198 -28.79 -23.38 10.55
C GLY A 198 -29.32 -22.41 9.48
N ARG A 199 -28.50 -21.45 9.02
CA ARG A 199 -28.84 -20.44 8.00
C ARG A 199 -28.39 -20.89 6.61
N SER A 200 -28.72 -22.11 6.22
CA SER A 200 -28.31 -22.71 4.93
C SER A 200 -28.90 -22.02 3.69
N ASP A 201 -29.84 -21.09 3.89
CA ASP A 201 -30.47 -20.30 2.82
C ASP A 201 -29.73 -18.98 2.52
N ARG A 202 -28.57 -18.74 3.15
CA ARG A 202 -27.70 -17.58 2.94
C ARG A 202 -26.45 -17.94 2.17
N HIS A 203 -26.11 -17.11 1.21
CA HIS A 203 -24.88 -17.23 0.44
C HIS A 203 -23.83 -16.23 0.91
N VAL A 204 -22.58 -16.60 0.72
CA VAL A 204 -21.45 -15.66 0.91
C VAL A 204 -20.69 -15.58 -0.41
N VAL A 205 -20.42 -14.37 -0.85
CA VAL A 205 -19.66 -14.10 -2.07
C VAL A 205 -18.37 -13.35 -1.72
N ALA A 206 -17.23 -13.93 -2.05
CA ALA A 206 -15.96 -13.25 -1.97
C ALA A 206 -15.52 -12.79 -3.37
N VAL A 207 -15.30 -11.49 -3.55
CA VAL A 207 -14.76 -10.93 -4.80
C VAL A 207 -13.29 -10.63 -4.56
N ILE A 208 -12.40 -11.38 -5.20
CA ILE A 208 -10.96 -11.26 -5.05
C ILE A 208 -10.30 -11.00 -6.41
N GLY A 209 -9.36 -10.03 -6.46
CA GLY A 209 -8.56 -9.78 -7.65
C GLY A 209 -7.43 -10.80 -7.83
N ASP A 210 -7.02 -11.03 -9.06
CA ASP A 210 -5.88 -11.90 -9.43
C ASP A 210 -4.60 -11.51 -8.68
N GLY A 211 -4.31 -10.21 -8.54
CA GLY A 211 -3.18 -9.73 -7.75
C GLY A 211 -3.28 -10.10 -6.26
N ALA A 212 -4.47 -10.03 -5.65
CA ALA A 212 -4.66 -10.39 -4.25
C ALA A 212 -4.54 -11.90 -4.00
N MET A 213 -4.69 -12.72 -5.02
CA MET A 213 -4.44 -14.17 -4.94
C MET A 213 -2.95 -14.53 -4.87
N THR A 214 -2.04 -13.59 -5.08
CA THR A 214 -0.59 -13.84 -4.89
C THR A 214 -0.18 -13.88 -3.42
N GLY A 215 -1.01 -13.40 -2.50
CA GLY A 215 -0.75 -13.42 -1.07
C GLY A 215 -1.00 -14.77 -0.41
N GLY A 216 -0.16 -15.16 0.54
CA GLY A 216 -0.21 -16.46 1.23
C GLY A 216 -1.55 -16.76 1.90
N MET A 217 -2.17 -15.76 2.56
CA MET A 217 -3.46 -15.94 3.24
C MET A 217 -4.59 -16.39 2.29
N ALA A 218 -4.56 -15.99 1.01
CA ALA A 218 -5.54 -16.47 0.04
C ALA A 218 -5.41 -17.98 -0.19
N TRP A 219 -4.18 -18.52 -0.19
CA TRP A 219 -3.91 -19.96 -0.33
C TRP A 219 -4.29 -20.74 0.92
N GLU A 220 -3.96 -20.22 2.11
CA GLU A 220 -4.41 -20.80 3.38
C GLU A 220 -5.94 -20.89 3.43
N ALA A 221 -6.64 -19.86 2.95
CA ALA A 221 -8.09 -19.87 2.89
C ALA A 221 -8.62 -20.88 1.87
N LEU A 222 -8.04 -20.96 0.66
CA LEU A 222 -8.45 -21.91 -0.38
C LEU A 222 -8.30 -23.36 0.10
N ASP A 223 -7.19 -23.70 0.74
CA ASP A 223 -6.95 -25.01 1.33
C ASP A 223 -8.04 -25.37 2.37
N ASN A 224 -8.34 -24.46 3.28
CA ASN A 224 -9.39 -24.64 4.28
C ASN A 224 -10.82 -24.66 3.72
N ILE A 225 -11.07 -23.91 2.63
CA ILE A 225 -12.35 -23.91 1.94
C ILE A 225 -12.57 -25.24 1.21
N ALA A 226 -11.52 -25.79 0.58
CA ALA A 226 -11.55 -27.04 -0.17
C ALA A 226 -11.92 -28.25 0.72
N ASP A 227 -11.45 -28.26 1.96
CA ASP A 227 -11.74 -29.34 2.94
C ASP A 227 -13.15 -29.28 3.56
N SER A 228 -14.07 -28.51 3.01
CA SER A 228 -15.38 -28.31 3.67
C SER A 228 -16.52 -28.25 2.69
N ASP A 229 -17.49 -29.13 2.88
CA ASP A 229 -18.76 -29.20 2.15
C ASP A 229 -19.81 -28.24 2.72
N ASP A 230 -20.88 -27.99 1.95
CA ASP A 230 -22.14 -27.38 2.39
C ASP A 230 -22.00 -25.93 2.92
N LYS A 231 -21.18 -25.10 2.25
CA LYS A 231 -20.90 -23.73 2.70
C LYS A 231 -21.64 -22.63 1.96
N HIS A 232 -22.30 -22.90 0.84
CA HIS A 232 -22.90 -21.87 -0.02
C HIS A 232 -21.99 -20.66 -0.25
N LEU A 233 -20.71 -20.95 -0.59
CA LEU A 233 -19.64 -19.96 -0.80
C LEU A 233 -19.31 -19.84 -2.28
N VAL A 234 -19.41 -18.61 -2.81
CA VAL A 234 -19.02 -18.28 -4.18
C VAL A 234 -17.78 -17.40 -4.14
N ILE A 235 -16.72 -17.85 -4.78
CA ILE A 235 -15.47 -17.10 -4.93
C ILE A 235 -15.45 -16.52 -6.35
N VAL A 236 -15.53 -15.21 -6.49
CA VAL A 236 -15.41 -14.51 -7.76
C VAL A 236 -13.99 -14.03 -7.93
N VAL A 237 -13.23 -14.66 -8.81
CA VAL A 237 -11.88 -14.22 -9.19
C VAL A 237 -12.01 -13.18 -10.29
N ASN A 238 -11.78 -11.91 -9.95
CA ASN A 238 -11.75 -10.80 -10.89
C ASN A 238 -10.36 -10.70 -11.52
N ASP A 239 -10.19 -11.31 -12.68
CA ASP A 239 -8.93 -11.35 -13.42
C ASP A 239 -8.86 -10.19 -14.42
N ASN A 240 -7.99 -9.22 -14.16
CA ASN A 240 -7.65 -8.15 -15.09
C ASN A 240 -6.14 -8.09 -15.39
N GLY A 241 -5.38 -9.09 -14.95
CA GLY A 241 -3.97 -9.28 -15.24
C GLY A 241 -3.02 -8.36 -14.47
N ARG A 242 -3.52 -7.57 -13.50
CA ARG A 242 -2.66 -6.65 -12.78
C ARG A 242 -3.24 -6.09 -11.48
N SER A 243 -2.33 -5.78 -10.54
CA SER A 243 -2.59 -4.87 -9.41
C SER A 243 -2.13 -3.43 -9.77
N TYR A 244 -1.17 -2.83 -9.09
CA TYR A 244 -0.43 -1.67 -9.59
C TYR A 244 0.46 -2.09 -10.78
N ALA A 245 1.22 -3.16 -10.62
CA ALA A 245 2.02 -3.80 -11.65
C ALA A 245 1.26 -5.00 -12.26
N PRO A 246 1.73 -5.56 -13.39
CA PRO A 246 1.25 -6.84 -13.89
C PRO A 246 1.35 -7.92 -12.81
N THR A 247 0.34 -8.79 -12.72
CA THR A 247 0.36 -9.92 -11.77
C THR A 247 1.48 -10.88 -12.14
N ILE A 248 2.25 -11.32 -11.15
CA ILE A 248 3.44 -12.16 -11.32
C ILE A 248 3.30 -13.53 -10.66
N GLY A 249 4.25 -14.42 -10.98
CA GLY A 249 4.35 -15.75 -10.39
C GLY A 249 3.58 -16.84 -11.16
N GLY A 250 3.66 -18.08 -10.66
CA GLY A 250 3.08 -19.25 -11.32
C GLY A 250 1.57 -19.15 -11.53
N LEU A 251 0.85 -18.56 -10.59
CA LEU A 251 -0.60 -18.33 -10.71
C LEU A 251 -0.92 -17.36 -11.85
N ALA A 252 -0.15 -16.27 -11.98
CA ALA A 252 -0.35 -15.30 -13.05
C ALA A 252 -0.15 -15.97 -14.43
N HIS A 253 0.89 -16.78 -14.59
CA HIS A 253 1.10 -17.55 -15.81
C HIS A 253 -0.04 -18.52 -16.10
N HIS A 254 -0.60 -19.13 -15.05
CA HIS A 254 -1.74 -20.03 -15.18
C HIS A 254 -3.02 -19.28 -15.63
N LEU A 255 -3.34 -18.16 -15.01
CA LEU A 255 -4.48 -17.32 -15.38
C LEU A 255 -4.30 -16.71 -16.79
N ASP A 256 -3.08 -16.32 -17.16
CA ASP A 256 -2.76 -15.82 -18.50
C ASP A 256 -2.95 -16.89 -19.57
N ALA A 257 -2.56 -18.13 -19.28
CA ALA A 257 -2.81 -19.28 -20.17
C ALA A 257 -4.33 -19.54 -20.33
N LEU A 258 -5.13 -19.34 -19.29
CA LEU A 258 -6.59 -19.42 -19.38
C LEU A 258 -7.19 -18.31 -20.24
N ARG A 259 -6.67 -17.09 -20.13
CA ARG A 259 -7.10 -15.91 -20.91
C ARG A 259 -6.78 -16.04 -22.40
N THR A 260 -5.59 -16.54 -22.73
CA THR A 260 -5.03 -16.57 -24.08
C THR A 260 -5.39 -17.82 -24.87
N ASN A 261 -6.09 -18.78 -24.27
CA ASN A 261 -6.45 -20.04 -24.93
C ASN A 261 -7.43 -19.82 -26.10
N PRO A 262 -7.07 -20.21 -27.36
CA PRO A 262 -7.94 -20.05 -28.52
C PRO A 262 -9.26 -20.85 -28.44
N GLY A 263 -9.33 -21.84 -27.54
CA GLY A 263 -10.57 -22.56 -27.20
C GLY A 263 -11.57 -21.67 -26.46
N TYR A 264 -11.08 -20.67 -25.72
CA TYR A 264 -11.88 -19.71 -24.97
C TYR A 264 -12.74 -18.81 -25.87
N GLU A 265 -12.15 -18.20 -26.90
CA GLU A 265 -12.92 -17.37 -27.86
C GLU A 265 -13.98 -18.17 -28.61
N ARG A 266 -13.67 -19.44 -28.95
CA ARG A 266 -14.66 -20.35 -29.56
C ARG A 266 -15.74 -20.76 -28.57
N MET A 267 -15.41 -20.95 -27.28
CA MET A 267 -16.39 -21.27 -26.24
C MET A 267 -17.30 -20.07 -25.97
N LEU A 268 -16.77 -18.86 -25.84
CA LEU A 268 -17.56 -17.62 -25.73
C LEU A 268 -18.49 -17.42 -26.92
N SER A 269 -18.01 -17.63 -28.14
CA SER A 269 -18.82 -17.52 -29.35
C SER A 269 -19.87 -18.63 -29.46
N THR A 270 -19.63 -19.80 -28.88
CA THR A 270 -20.56 -20.94 -28.86
C THR A 270 -21.61 -20.81 -27.78
N VAL A 271 -21.24 -20.33 -26.60
CA VAL A 271 -22.17 -19.96 -25.52
C VAL A 271 -23.08 -18.81 -25.95
N LYS A 272 -22.53 -17.77 -26.56
CA LYS A 272 -23.30 -16.63 -27.11
C LYS A 272 -24.27 -17.07 -28.22
N ARG A 273 -23.86 -17.97 -29.11
CA ARG A 273 -24.74 -18.55 -30.15
C ARG A 273 -25.77 -19.52 -29.60
N GLY A 274 -25.40 -20.32 -28.58
CA GLY A 274 -26.31 -21.29 -27.95
C GLY A 274 -27.36 -20.66 -27.06
N LEU A 275 -27.06 -19.51 -26.42
CA LEU A 275 -28.02 -18.73 -25.65
C LEU A 275 -29.04 -17.96 -26.54
N LEU A 276 -28.59 -17.51 -27.72
CA LEU A 276 -29.43 -16.75 -28.66
C LEU A 276 -30.30 -17.61 -29.57
N SER A 277 -30.05 -18.91 -29.67
CA SER A 277 -30.83 -19.86 -30.47
C SER A 277 -31.42 -20.96 -29.61
N GLN A 278 -32.66 -20.76 -29.16
CA GLN A 278 -33.61 -21.78 -28.82
C GLN A 278 -33.73 -22.29 -27.39
N GLY A 279 -35.04 -22.40 -27.01
CA GLY A 279 -35.59 -23.13 -25.87
C GLY A 279 -35.21 -24.63 -25.80
N ALA A 280 -35.89 -25.40 -25.01
CA ALA A 280 -35.70 -26.80 -24.58
C ALA A 280 -34.70 -27.78 -25.28
N PRO A 281 -34.42 -27.76 -26.61
CA PRO A 281 -33.41 -28.63 -27.21
C PRO A 281 -31.96 -28.27 -26.87
N GLY A 282 -31.68 -27.00 -26.49
CA GLY A 282 -30.30 -26.57 -26.15
C GLY A 282 -29.79 -27.19 -24.85
N ARG A 283 -30.65 -27.56 -23.92
CA ARG A 283 -30.26 -28.23 -22.67
C ARG A 283 -29.74 -29.67 -22.90
N ALA A 284 -30.41 -30.45 -23.74
CA ALA A 284 -30.04 -31.84 -24.02
C ALA A 284 -28.70 -31.91 -24.78
N ALA A 285 -28.39 -30.97 -25.67
CA ALA A 285 -27.12 -30.89 -26.37
C ALA A 285 -25.97 -30.50 -25.44
N PHE A 286 -26.24 -29.63 -24.45
CA PHE A 286 -25.23 -29.21 -23.44
C PHE A 286 -24.86 -30.38 -22.50
N ASP A 287 -25.85 -31.19 -22.07
CA ASP A 287 -25.61 -32.37 -21.22
C ASP A 287 -24.88 -33.50 -21.97
N ALA A 288 -25.13 -33.63 -23.27
CA ALA A 288 -24.39 -34.58 -24.13
C ALA A 288 -22.92 -34.17 -24.34
N LEU A 289 -22.65 -32.87 -24.48
CA LEU A 289 -21.26 -32.35 -24.55
C LEU A 289 -20.51 -32.57 -23.22
N HIS A 290 -21.20 -32.50 -22.09
CA HIS A 290 -20.62 -32.74 -20.76
C HIS A 290 -20.18 -34.23 -20.58
N GLY A 291 -20.93 -35.17 -21.19
CA GLY A 291 -20.55 -36.59 -21.18
C GLY A 291 -19.29 -36.90 -22.00
N LEU A 292 -19.07 -36.18 -23.10
CA LEU A 292 -17.89 -36.34 -23.96
C LEU A 292 -16.63 -35.69 -23.40
N LYS A 293 -16.78 -34.66 -22.54
CA LYS A 293 -15.67 -33.92 -21.90
C LYS A 293 -14.85 -34.76 -20.93
N ARG A 294 -15.41 -35.81 -20.30
CA ARG A 294 -14.68 -36.67 -19.34
C ARG A 294 -13.54 -37.49 -19.98
N GLY A 295 -13.56 -37.71 -21.28
CA GLY A 295 -12.53 -38.48 -21.99
C GLY A 295 -11.41 -37.64 -22.64
N LEU A 296 -11.60 -36.28 -22.72
CA LEU A 296 -10.58 -35.40 -23.32
C LEU A 296 -9.95 -34.44 -22.29
N LYS A 297 -10.28 -34.55 -21.00
CA LYS A 297 -9.95 -33.65 -19.91
C LYS A 297 -8.45 -33.57 -19.57
N ASP A 298 -7.69 -34.64 -19.84
CA ASP A 298 -6.34 -34.78 -19.30
C ASP A 298 -5.24 -34.09 -20.13
N VAL A 299 -5.55 -33.48 -21.28
CA VAL A 299 -4.49 -32.99 -22.20
C VAL A 299 -4.54 -31.48 -22.48
N LEU A 300 -5.62 -30.73 -22.18
CA LEU A 300 -5.80 -29.39 -22.76
C LEU A 300 -6.47 -28.32 -21.90
N VAL A 301 -6.73 -28.50 -20.58
CA VAL A 301 -7.45 -27.46 -19.82
C VAL A 301 -6.72 -27.08 -18.53
N PRO A 302 -6.22 -25.83 -18.43
CA PRO A 302 -5.61 -25.29 -17.21
C PRO A 302 -6.57 -25.16 -16.00
N SER A 303 -7.85 -25.46 -16.13
CA SER A 303 -8.84 -25.49 -15.02
C SER A 303 -8.57 -26.61 -13.99
N ALA A 304 -7.71 -27.58 -14.33
CA ALA A 304 -7.38 -28.72 -13.46
C ALA A 304 -6.87 -28.29 -12.08
N PHE A 305 -6.12 -27.20 -12.00
CA PHE A 305 -5.49 -26.76 -10.76
C PHE A 305 -6.50 -26.52 -9.60
N PHE A 306 -7.59 -25.77 -9.83
CA PHE A 306 -8.60 -25.52 -8.79
C PHE A 306 -9.50 -26.75 -8.56
N GLU A 307 -9.77 -27.53 -9.60
CA GLU A 307 -10.52 -28.78 -9.50
C GLU A 307 -9.70 -29.87 -8.75
N ASP A 308 -8.38 -29.86 -8.88
CA ASP A 308 -7.48 -30.77 -8.15
C ASP A 308 -7.41 -30.42 -6.64
N LEU A 309 -7.64 -29.15 -6.28
CA LEU A 309 -7.86 -28.73 -4.89
C LEU A 309 -9.23 -29.14 -4.34
N GLY A 310 -10.13 -29.69 -5.17
CA GLY A 310 -11.47 -30.07 -4.75
C GLY A 310 -12.52 -28.95 -4.86
N ILE A 311 -12.16 -27.75 -5.35
CA ILE A 311 -13.08 -26.63 -5.50
C ILE A 311 -13.59 -26.60 -6.95
N LYS A 312 -14.93 -26.58 -7.11
CA LYS A 312 -15.52 -26.47 -8.43
C LYS A 312 -15.14 -25.16 -9.11
N TYR A 313 -14.75 -25.24 -10.36
CA TYR A 313 -14.37 -24.09 -11.18
C TYR A 313 -15.38 -23.85 -12.31
N THR A 314 -15.76 -22.59 -12.51
CA THR A 314 -16.61 -22.11 -13.61
C THR A 314 -15.95 -20.91 -14.26
N GLY A 315 -15.76 -20.95 -15.55
CA GLY A 315 -15.17 -19.83 -16.30
C GLY A 315 -14.13 -20.30 -17.33
N PRO A 316 -13.37 -19.33 -17.85
CA PRO A 316 -13.50 -17.88 -17.63
C PRO A 316 -14.79 -17.30 -18.25
N VAL A 317 -15.35 -16.27 -17.61
CA VAL A 317 -16.57 -15.56 -18.03
C VAL A 317 -16.19 -14.15 -18.44
N ASP A 318 -16.78 -13.62 -19.52
CA ASP A 318 -16.62 -12.21 -19.89
C ASP A 318 -17.28 -11.31 -18.84
N GLY A 319 -16.46 -10.57 -18.10
CA GLY A 319 -16.88 -9.68 -17.02
C GLY A 319 -17.60 -8.41 -17.50
N HIS A 320 -17.81 -8.27 -18.81
CA HIS A 320 -18.54 -7.17 -19.43
C HIS A 320 -19.80 -7.62 -20.18
N ASP A 321 -20.12 -8.91 -20.14
CA ASP A 321 -21.38 -9.48 -20.63
C ASP A 321 -22.29 -9.81 -19.42
N GLU A 322 -23.25 -8.91 -19.13
CA GLU A 322 -24.16 -9.05 -17.99
C GLU A 322 -24.97 -10.36 -18.04
N THR A 323 -25.37 -10.80 -19.23
CA THR A 323 -26.15 -12.04 -19.38
C THR A 323 -25.28 -13.27 -19.04
N ALA A 324 -24.03 -13.28 -19.49
CA ALA A 324 -23.09 -14.35 -19.16
C ALA A 324 -22.75 -14.37 -17.66
N LEU A 325 -22.56 -13.19 -17.07
CA LEU A 325 -22.30 -13.03 -15.63
C LEU A 325 -23.50 -13.52 -14.79
N GLU A 326 -24.72 -13.05 -15.07
CA GLU A 326 -25.91 -13.48 -14.34
C GLU A 326 -26.14 -15.00 -14.45
N PHE A 327 -25.92 -15.57 -15.63
CA PHE A 327 -26.03 -17.01 -15.83
C PHE A 327 -25.00 -17.77 -14.97
N ALA A 328 -23.72 -17.38 -15.04
CA ALA A 328 -22.66 -18.06 -14.30
C ALA A 328 -22.85 -17.93 -12.78
N LEU A 329 -23.19 -16.74 -12.28
CA LEU A 329 -23.41 -16.47 -10.86
C LEU A 329 -24.67 -17.17 -10.33
N THR A 330 -25.76 -17.27 -11.15
CA THR A 330 -26.96 -18.00 -10.79
C THR A 330 -26.67 -19.49 -10.66
N ARG A 331 -25.91 -20.06 -11.60
CA ARG A 331 -25.46 -21.46 -11.52
C ARG A 331 -24.55 -21.69 -10.31
N ALA A 332 -23.63 -20.77 -10.04
CA ALA A 332 -22.77 -20.84 -8.86
C ALA A 332 -23.57 -20.82 -7.55
N ARG A 333 -24.61 -20.00 -7.47
CA ARG A 333 -25.52 -19.93 -6.31
C ARG A 333 -26.31 -21.22 -6.06
N GLU A 334 -26.60 -22.00 -7.12
CA GLU A 334 -27.31 -23.28 -7.00
C GLU A 334 -26.45 -24.41 -6.39
N TYR A 335 -25.13 -24.23 -6.29
CA TYR A 335 -24.27 -25.22 -5.63
C TYR A 335 -24.27 -25.02 -4.12
N ALA A 336 -24.33 -26.13 -3.39
CA ALA A 336 -24.17 -26.14 -1.94
C ALA A 336 -22.69 -25.96 -1.53
N ASP A 337 -21.80 -26.56 -2.32
CA ASP A 337 -20.36 -26.56 -2.05
C ASP A 337 -19.67 -25.31 -2.61
N PRO A 338 -18.45 -24.99 -2.14
CA PRO A 338 -17.69 -23.86 -2.63
C PRO A 338 -17.43 -23.93 -4.14
N VAL A 339 -17.59 -22.79 -4.81
CA VAL A 339 -17.37 -22.68 -6.26
C VAL A 339 -16.60 -21.42 -6.62
N ILE A 340 -15.63 -21.56 -7.51
CA ILE A 340 -14.90 -20.44 -8.12
C ILE A 340 -15.58 -20.05 -9.43
N VAL A 341 -15.90 -18.76 -9.56
CA VAL A 341 -16.33 -18.12 -10.81
C VAL A 341 -15.19 -17.21 -11.27
N HIS A 342 -14.49 -17.60 -12.30
CA HIS A 342 -13.40 -16.82 -12.90
C HIS A 342 -13.98 -15.85 -13.91
N VAL A 343 -13.77 -14.55 -13.69
CA VAL A 343 -14.32 -13.46 -14.48
C VAL A 343 -13.19 -12.61 -15.03
N ILE A 344 -13.13 -12.45 -16.36
CA ILE A 344 -12.14 -11.60 -17.02
C ILE A 344 -12.70 -10.20 -17.19
N THR A 345 -12.00 -9.20 -16.65
CA THR A 345 -12.38 -7.79 -16.75
C THR A 345 -11.28 -6.92 -17.34
N GLN A 346 -11.63 -5.73 -17.79
CA GLN A 346 -10.71 -4.73 -18.31
C GLN A 346 -10.62 -3.53 -17.36
N LYS A 347 -9.50 -3.40 -16.68
CA LYS A 347 -9.22 -2.25 -15.79
C LYS A 347 -9.21 -0.94 -16.59
N GLY A 348 -9.95 0.07 -16.12
CA GLY A 348 -10.06 1.37 -16.80
C GLY A 348 -11.08 1.44 -17.94
N ARG A 349 -11.89 0.39 -18.15
CA ARG A 349 -12.83 0.25 -19.27
C ARG A 349 -13.76 1.45 -19.43
N GLY A 350 -13.87 1.92 -20.69
CA GLY A 350 -14.74 3.03 -21.08
C GLY A 350 -14.19 4.42 -20.75
N TYR A 351 -12.90 4.50 -20.36
CA TYR A 351 -12.21 5.75 -20.16
C TYR A 351 -10.82 5.70 -20.82
N THR A 352 -10.73 6.23 -22.02
CA THR A 352 -9.53 6.14 -22.89
C THR A 352 -8.22 6.53 -22.19
N PRO A 353 -8.15 7.60 -21.34
CA PRO A 353 -6.93 7.91 -20.62
C PRO A 353 -6.48 6.77 -19.69
N ALA A 354 -7.40 6.07 -19.02
CA ALA A 354 -7.07 4.94 -18.17
C ALA A 354 -6.71 3.69 -18.97
N GLU A 355 -7.43 3.42 -20.06
CA GLU A 355 -7.13 2.28 -20.95
C GLU A 355 -5.75 2.38 -21.58
N ASN A 356 -5.29 3.59 -21.89
CA ASN A 356 -3.98 3.86 -22.49
C ASN A 356 -2.86 4.04 -21.46
N ASN A 357 -3.17 4.17 -20.18
CA ASN A 357 -2.16 4.29 -19.14
C ASN A 357 -1.47 2.95 -18.88
N VAL A 358 -0.21 2.85 -19.34
CA VAL A 358 0.59 1.61 -19.23
C VAL A 358 1.06 1.38 -17.80
N ALA A 359 1.26 2.45 -17.03
CA ALA A 359 1.84 2.38 -15.69
C ALA A 359 0.96 1.55 -14.73
N ASP A 360 -0.27 2.02 -14.45
CA ASP A 360 -1.14 1.38 -13.46
C ASP A 360 -2.62 1.29 -13.87
N ARG A 361 -2.96 1.74 -15.10
CA ARG A 361 -4.36 1.83 -15.58
C ARG A 361 -5.23 2.68 -14.65
N PHE A 362 -4.69 3.75 -14.10
CA PHE A 362 -5.35 4.59 -13.10
C PHE A 362 -5.85 3.78 -11.90
N HIS A 363 -4.98 2.95 -11.35
CA HIS A 363 -5.29 2.18 -10.13
C HIS A 363 -5.74 3.13 -9.01
N ALA A 364 -4.95 4.16 -8.76
CA ALA A 364 -5.33 5.26 -7.87
C ALA A 364 -4.87 6.58 -8.48
N VAL A 365 -5.75 7.57 -8.48
CA VAL A 365 -5.46 8.90 -9.03
C VAL A 365 -5.67 9.99 -7.98
N GLY A 366 -4.90 11.05 -8.08
CA GLY A 366 -5.21 12.33 -7.45
C GLY A 366 -6.34 13.05 -8.18
N ARG A 367 -6.45 14.37 -8.00
CA ARG A 367 -7.34 15.19 -8.82
C ARG A 367 -6.77 15.31 -10.23
N ILE A 368 -7.60 14.98 -11.22
CA ILE A 368 -7.20 14.97 -12.64
C ILE A 368 -8.20 15.76 -13.49
N HIS A 369 -7.77 16.18 -14.68
CA HIS A 369 -8.67 16.70 -15.71
C HIS A 369 -9.38 15.51 -16.38
N PRO A 370 -10.72 15.41 -16.32
CA PRO A 370 -11.44 14.23 -16.80
C PRO A 370 -11.29 14.00 -18.32
N GLU A 371 -11.01 15.05 -19.11
CA GLU A 371 -10.85 14.95 -20.55
C GLU A 371 -9.51 14.33 -20.97
N THR A 372 -8.45 14.62 -20.21
CA THR A 372 -7.07 14.25 -20.55
C THR A 372 -6.48 13.18 -19.63
N GLY A 373 -7.03 13.04 -18.41
CA GLY A 373 -6.46 12.20 -17.35
C GLY A 373 -5.19 12.80 -16.71
N LEU A 374 -4.79 14.01 -17.07
CA LEU A 374 -3.59 14.64 -16.52
C LEU A 374 -3.88 15.18 -15.10
N PRO A 375 -2.91 15.14 -14.17
CA PRO A 375 -3.05 15.71 -12.83
C PRO A 375 -3.36 17.21 -12.89
N VAL A 376 -4.33 17.67 -12.08
CA VAL A 376 -4.64 19.09 -11.87
C VAL A 376 -3.48 19.82 -11.21
N VAL A 377 -2.79 19.15 -10.29
CA VAL A 377 -1.58 19.64 -9.64
C VAL A 377 -0.44 18.72 -10.06
N PRO A 378 0.60 19.22 -10.73
CA PRO A 378 1.77 18.43 -11.08
C PRO A 378 2.37 17.76 -9.85
N GLU A 379 2.81 16.52 -9.99
CA GLU A 379 3.55 15.85 -8.93
C GLU A 379 4.81 16.66 -8.60
N ARG A 380 4.97 16.98 -7.32
CA ARG A 380 6.18 17.64 -6.83
C ARG A 380 7.20 16.58 -6.46
N PHE A 381 8.47 16.93 -6.60
CA PHE A 381 9.55 16.15 -6.03
C PHE A 381 9.30 15.95 -4.52
N GLY A 382 9.15 14.71 -4.11
CA GLY A 382 8.72 14.34 -2.78
C GLY A 382 9.62 13.27 -2.15
N TRP A 383 9.23 12.77 -1.01
CA TRP A 383 9.98 11.79 -0.25
C TRP A 383 10.30 10.53 -1.06
N THR A 384 9.32 9.98 -1.77
CA THR A 384 9.49 8.79 -2.62
C THR A 384 10.49 9.03 -3.75
N ALA A 385 10.53 10.24 -4.32
CA ALA A 385 11.48 10.59 -5.37
C ALA A 385 12.93 10.65 -4.85
N VAL A 386 13.12 11.18 -3.62
CA VAL A 386 14.44 11.18 -2.96
C VAL A 386 14.93 9.75 -2.73
N PHE A 387 14.06 8.88 -2.23
CA PHE A 387 14.39 7.46 -2.07
C PHE A 387 14.75 6.82 -3.41
N ALA A 388 13.95 7.06 -4.45
CA ALA A 388 14.16 6.52 -5.79
C ALA A 388 15.54 6.90 -6.39
N GLU A 389 15.97 8.15 -6.21
CA GLU A 389 17.29 8.59 -6.65
C GLU A 389 18.41 7.96 -5.79
N GLU A 390 18.23 7.95 -4.47
CA GLU A 390 19.24 7.48 -3.54
C GLU A 390 19.48 5.97 -3.67
N ILE A 391 18.43 5.16 -3.82
CA ILE A 391 18.59 3.70 -3.96
C ILE A 391 19.34 3.32 -5.25
N VAL A 392 19.13 4.05 -6.35
CA VAL A 392 19.92 3.86 -7.58
C VAL A 392 21.39 4.19 -7.35
N SER A 393 21.66 5.27 -6.62
CA SER A 393 23.05 5.67 -6.29
C SER A 393 23.73 4.63 -5.40
N LEU A 394 23.03 4.14 -4.38
CA LEU A 394 23.54 3.12 -3.45
C LEU A 394 23.78 1.79 -4.16
N ALA A 395 22.87 1.32 -4.98
CA ALA A 395 23.02 0.07 -5.73
C ALA A 395 24.14 0.12 -6.78
N ARG A 396 24.47 1.31 -7.30
CA ARG A 396 25.67 1.50 -8.16
C ARG A 396 26.98 1.42 -7.38
N ALA A 397 26.95 1.86 -6.12
CA ALA A 397 28.14 1.90 -5.27
C ALA A 397 28.41 0.56 -4.57
N ASP A 398 27.38 -0.24 -4.29
CA ASP A 398 27.48 -1.53 -3.61
C ASP A 398 26.68 -2.61 -4.36
N GLU A 399 27.41 -3.61 -4.86
CA GLU A 399 26.83 -4.73 -5.62
C GLU A 399 25.98 -5.67 -4.76
N ARG A 400 26.08 -5.62 -3.44
CA ARG A 400 25.29 -6.44 -2.52
C ARG A 400 23.83 -5.95 -2.44
N ILE A 401 23.56 -4.69 -2.78
CA ILE A 401 22.24 -4.10 -2.64
C ILE A 401 21.29 -4.66 -3.70
N VAL A 402 20.20 -5.27 -3.23
CA VAL A 402 19.06 -5.72 -4.02
C VAL A 402 17.79 -5.14 -3.41
N ALA A 403 16.82 -4.77 -4.23
CA ALA A 403 15.56 -4.19 -3.77
C ALA A 403 14.42 -5.19 -3.91
N ILE A 404 13.54 -5.24 -2.89
CA ILE A 404 12.37 -6.13 -2.88
C ILE A 404 11.13 -5.27 -2.63
N THR A 405 10.04 -5.58 -3.33
CA THR A 405 8.73 -4.98 -3.08
C THR A 405 7.60 -6.00 -3.24
N ALA A 406 6.40 -5.65 -2.77
CA ALA A 406 5.21 -6.50 -2.84
C ALA A 406 4.16 -5.87 -3.75
N ALA A 407 4.26 -6.08 -5.07
CA ALA A 407 3.40 -5.58 -6.15
C ALA A 407 3.32 -4.04 -6.22
N MET A 408 4.37 -3.33 -5.74
CA MET A 408 4.34 -1.87 -5.58
C MET A 408 5.59 -1.16 -6.14
N GLN A 409 6.25 -1.73 -7.13
CA GLN A 409 7.53 -1.22 -7.68
C GLN A 409 7.50 0.28 -7.97
N GLN A 410 6.50 0.78 -8.70
CA GLN A 410 6.37 2.19 -9.02
C GLN A 410 5.92 3.05 -7.83
N PRO A 411 4.87 2.68 -7.05
CA PRO A 411 4.39 3.48 -5.93
C PRO A 411 5.40 3.71 -4.81
N VAL A 412 6.36 2.80 -4.61
CA VAL A 412 7.42 2.94 -3.60
C VAL A 412 8.74 3.49 -4.16
N GLY A 413 8.79 3.88 -5.46
CA GLY A 413 9.96 4.54 -6.05
C GLY A 413 11.06 3.59 -6.54
N LEU A 414 10.78 2.30 -6.75
CA LEU A 414 11.79 1.34 -7.26
C LEU A 414 11.86 1.27 -8.79
N GLN A 415 10.97 1.94 -9.52
CA GLN A 415 10.96 1.91 -10.99
C GLN A 415 12.30 2.38 -11.60
N PRO A 416 12.92 3.51 -11.16
CA PRO A 416 14.21 3.92 -11.73
C PRO A 416 15.35 2.91 -11.49
N LEU A 417 15.32 2.17 -10.38
CA LEU A 417 16.29 1.10 -10.14
C LEU A 417 16.02 -0.10 -11.07
N ALA A 418 14.76 -0.48 -11.26
CA ALA A 418 14.38 -1.55 -12.17
C ALA A 418 14.72 -1.21 -13.63
N ASP A 419 14.58 0.05 -14.04
CA ASP A 419 14.96 0.49 -15.37
C ASP A 419 16.49 0.46 -15.59
N ALA A 420 17.26 0.73 -14.52
CA ALA A 420 18.73 0.76 -14.58
C ALA A 420 19.39 -0.61 -14.35
N MET A 421 18.81 -1.43 -13.46
CA MET A 421 19.36 -2.71 -12.99
C MET A 421 18.21 -3.69 -12.69
N PRO A 422 17.50 -4.20 -13.72
CA PRO A 422 16.30 -5.01 -13.54
C PRO A 422 16.54 -6.29 -12.73
N GLU A 423 17.73 -6.88 -12.83
CA GLU A 423 18.11 -8.09 -12.08
C GLU A 423 18.26 -7.87 -10.57
N ARG A 424 18.29 -6.61 -10.12
CA ARG A 424 18.41 -6.25 -8.71
C ARG A 424 17.09 -5.80 -8.08
N VAL A 425 15.99 -5.84 -8.83
CA VAL A 425 14.66 -5.53 -8.31
C VAL A 425 13.78 -6.76 -8.38
N ILE A 426 13.28 -7.16 -7.22
CA ILE A 426 12.47 -8.35 -7.05
C ILE A 426 11.07 -7.91 -6.60
N ASP A 427 10.08 -8.13 -7.43
CA ASP A 427 8.68 -8.02 -7.03
C ASP A 427 8.19 -9.42 -6.64
N VAL A 428 7.59 -9.56 -5.46
CA VAL A 428 7.12 -10.85 -4.94
C VAL A 428 5.60 -11.03 -5.04
N GLY A 429 4.89 -10.13 -5.73
CA GLY A 429 3.44 -10.05 -5.63
C GLY A 429 3.00 -9.46 -4.29
N ILE A 430 1.71 -9.57 -3.93
CA ILE A 430 1.22 -9.05 -2.64
C ILE A 430 1.55 -10.07 -1.53
N ALA A 431 2.84 -10.19 -1.20
CA ALA A 431 3.37 -11.23 -0.31
C ALA A 431 4.45 -10.69 0.63
N GLU A 432 4.08 -9.77 1.51
CA GLU A 432 4.99 -9.07 2.41
C GLU A 432 5.74 -10.05 3.36
N GLN A 433 5.08 -11.11 3.85
CA GLN A 433 5.73 -12.11 4.68
C GLN A 433 6.87 -12.79 3.91
N HIS A 434 6.60 -13.22 2.67
CA HIS A 434 7.62 -13.83 1.80
C HIS A 434 8.76 -12.86 1.53
N ALA A 435 8.45 -11.57 1.29
CA ALA A 435 9.47 -10.54 1.06
C ALA A 435 10.48 -10.46 2.20
N LEU A 436 10.03 -10.45 3.45
CA LEU A 436 10.90 -10.31 4.62
C LEU A 436 11.70 -11.59 4.90
N THR A 437 11.09 -12.77 4.83
CA THR A 437 11.81 -14.03 5.02
C THR A 437 12.83 -14.26 3.89
N ALA A 438 12.46 -13.97 2.63
CA ALA A 438 13.39 -14.06 1.50
C ALA A 438 14.56 -13.06 1.64
N ALA A 439 14.29 -11.83 2.13
CA ALA A 439 15.33 -10.85 2.43
C ALA A 439 16.31 -11.38 3.48
N ALA A 440 15.83 -11.98 4.57
CA ALA A 440 16.72 -12.61 5.57
C ALA A 440 17.61 -13.70 4.94
N GLY A 441 17.04 -14.54 4.06
CA GLY A 441 17.80 -15.54 3.32
C GLY A 441 18.87 -14.95 2.39
N MET A 442 18.57 -13.84 1.72
CA MET A 442 19.52 -13.12 0.86
C MET A 442 20.64 -12.47 1.69
N ALA A 443 20.31 -11.88 2.84
CA ALA A 443 21.30 -11.33 3.76
C ALA A 443 22.25 -12.42 4.28
N TYR A 444 21.71 -13.57 4.65
CA TYR A 444 22.51 -14.73 5.02
C TYR A 444 23.46 -15.20 3.90
N ALA A 445 23.04 -15.06 2.64
CA ALA A 445 23.84 -15.38 1.45
C ALA A 445 24.85 -14.27 1.05
N GLY A 446 24.94 -13.18 1.82
CA GLY A 446 25.93 -12.11 1.62
C GLY A 446 25.45 -10.92 0.79
N LEU A 447 24.14 -10.80 0.50
CA LEU A 447 23.56 -9.61 -0.10
C LEU A 447 23.10 -8.63 1.00
N HIS A 448 22.73 -7.39 0.60
CA HIS A 448 22.07 -6.43 1.47
C HIS A 448 20.70 -6.05 0.89
N PRO A 449 19.63 -6.75 1.28
CA PRO A 449 18.30 -6.48 0.77
C PRO A 449 17.71 -5.18 1.33
N VAL A 450 17.07 -4.40 0.42
CA VAL A 450 16.30 -3.22 0.76
C VAL A 450 14.83 -3.51 0.43
N VAL A 451 13.99 -3.70 1.44
CA VAL A 451 12.57 -4.04 1.28
C VAL A 451 11.73 -2.77 1.36
N ALA A 452 11.16 -2.33 0.23
CA ALA A 452 10.37 -1.10 0.15
C ALA A 452 8.86 -1.41 0.11
N LEU A 453 8.14 -0.92 1.13
CA LEU A 453 6.72 -1.18 1.35
C LEU A 453 6.00 0.10 1.83
N TYR A 454 4.66 0.11 1.78
CA TYR A 454 3.90 1.08 2.58
C TYR A 454 3.92 0.66 4.06
N ALA A 455 4.04 1.65 4.94
CA ALA A 455 4.19 1.42 6.38
C ALA A 455 3.07 0.55 6.97
N THR A 456 1.82 0.77 6.55
CA THR A 456 0.68 -0.03 7.03
C THR A 456 0.77 -1.51 6.61
N PHE A 457 1.35 -1.81 5.44
CA PHE A 457 1.41 -3.18 4.93
C PHE A 457 2.50 -4.02 5.60
N LEU A 458 3.56 -3.39 6.13
CA LEU A 458 4.56 -4.10 6.92
C LEU A 458 3.97 -4.78 8.16
N ASN A 459 2.84 -4.28 8.71
CA ASN A 459 2.17 -4.89 9.86
C ASN A 459 1.87 -6.38 9.65
N ARG A 460 1.60 -6.80 8.39
CA ARG A 460 1.33 -8.20 8.03
C ARG A 460 2.54 -9.11 8.24
N ALA A 461 3.74 -8.56 8.08
CA ALA A 461 5.01 -9.31 8.17
C ALA A 461 5.76 -9.07 9.49
N PHE A 462 5.06 -8.67 10.57
CA PHE A 462 5.68 -8.40 11.86
C PHE A 462 6.44 -9.61 12.40
N ASP A 463 5.84 -10.81 12.31
CA ASP A 463 6.46 -12.05 12.76
C ASP A 463 7.77 -12.34 12.00
N GLN A 464 7.78 -12.11 10.69
CA GLN A 464 8.97 -12.32 9.84
C GLN A 464 10.08 -11.30 10.16
N VAL A 465 9.73 -10.05 10.46
CA VAL A 465 10.72 -9.08 10.94
C VAL A 465 11.28 -9.50 12.29
N LEU A 466 10.45 -10.01 13.21
CA LEU A 466 10.88 -10.44 14.54
C LEU A 466 11.72 -11.72 14.49
N MET A 467 11.19 -12.77 13.83
CA MET A 467 11.74 -14.12 13.92
C MET A 467 12.76 -14.42 12.82
N ASP A 468 12.53 -13.96 11.59
CA ASP A 468 13.45 -14.27 10.49
C ASP A 468 14.57 -13.24 10.37
N VAL A 469 14.28 -11.95 10.54
CA VAL A 469 15.29 -10.89 10.41
C VAL A 469 15.95 -10.58 11.76
N GLY A 470 15.14 -10.25 12.79
CA GLY A 470 15.66 -9.78 14.09
C GLY A 470 16.40 -10.86 14.87
N LEU A 471 15.79 -12.06 15.02
CA LEU A 471 16.40 -13.17 15.77
C LEU A 471 17.75 -13.62 15.16
N HIS A 472 17.86 -13.52 13.83
CA HIS A 472 19.07 -13.92 13.11
C HIS A 472 20.09 -12.77 12.95
N GLY A 473 19.76 -11.55 13.40
CA GLY A 473 20.62 -10.39 13.19
C GLY A 473 20.90 -10.12 11.72
N ALA A 474 19.92 -10.38 10.83
CA ALA A 474 20.11 -10.25 9.40
C ALA A 474 20.16 -8.78 8.98
N GLY A 475 21.17 -8.38 8.21
CA GLY A 475 21.36 -7.04 7.66
C GLY A 475 20.33 -6.73 6.57
N VAL A 476 19.12 -6.35 6.96
CA VAL A 476 18.02 -6.00 6.07
C VAL A 476 17.57 -4.57 6.33
N THR A 477 17.55 -3.75 5.28
CA THR A 477 16.99 -2.40 5.34
C THR A 477 15.52 -2.41 4.87
N ILE A 478 14.63 -1.92 5.72
CA ILE A 478 13.19 -1.80 5.42
C ILE A 478 12.86 -0.32 5.22
N VAL A 479 12.33 0.03 4.06
CA VAL A 479 11.94 1.41 3.72
C VAL A 479 10.43 1.52 3.74
N LEU A 480 9.91 2.39 4.60
CA LEU A 480 8.49 2.58 4.83
C LEU A 480 8.00 3.89 4.26
N ASP A 481 7.39 3.81 3.09
CA ASP A 481 6.65 4.92 2.49
C ASP A 481 5.27 5.06 3.14
N ARG A 482 4.68 6.24 3.16
CA ARG A 482 3.39 6.58 3.79
C ARG A 482 3.33 6.26 5.28
N ALA A 483 4.42 6.45 6.00
CA ALA A 483 4.43 6.36 7.46
C ALA A 483 3.60 7.49 8.09
N GLY A 484 2.99 7.22 9.25
CA GLY A 484 2.13 8.15 9.95
C GLY A 484 0.72 8.25 9.38
N LEU A 485 0.10 9.42 9.53
CA LEU A 485 -1.24 9.70 9.02
C LEU A 485 -1.21 9.94 7.51
N THR A 486 -1.95 9.14 6.76
CA THR A 486 -2.10 9.29 5.29
C THR A 486 -3.31 10.16 4.90
N GLY A 487 -4.27 10.32 5.83
CA GLY A 487 -5.41 11.20 5.64
C GLY A 487 -6.56 10.57 4.84
N THR A 488 -6.70 10.98 3.59
CA THR A 488 -7.84 10.62 2.71
C THR A 488 -7.96 9.13 2.42
N ASP A 489 -6.90 8.34 2.66
CA ASP A 489 -6.91 6.89 2.45
C ASP A 489 -7.59 6.12 3.59
N GLY A 490 -7.86 6.77 4.73
CA GLY A 490 -8.65 6.23 5.83
C GLY A 490 -7.93 5.24 6.74
N ALA A 491 -8.71 4.56 7.58
CA ALA A 491 -8.23 3.80 8.74
C ALA A 491 -7.21 2.71 8.41
N SER A 492 -7.39 2.01 7.31
CA SER A 492 -6.54 0.87 6.92
C SER A 492 -5.23 1.26 6.23
N HIS A 493 -5.07 2.55 5.85
CA HIS A 493 -3.87 3.04 5.18
C HIS A 493 -2.99 3.94 6.06
N ASN A 494 -3.43 4.33 7.27
CA ASN A 494 -2.60 5.08 8.18
C ASN A 494 -1.44 4.21 8.68
N GLY A 495 -0.21 4.58 8.33
CA GLY A 495 1.04 3.91 8.71
C GLY A 495 1.56 4.34 10.08
N MET A 496 0.68 4.59 11.04
CA MET A 496 0.98 5.14 12.36
C MET A 496 1.45 4.11 13.40
N TRP A 497 1.46 2.83 13.03
CA TRP A 497 1.72 1.72 13.93
C TRP A 497 3.20 1.40 14.08
N ASP A 498 4.00 1.75 13.08
CA ASP A 498 5.36 1.30 12.83
C ASP A 498 6.31 1.53 14.02
N MET A 499 6.45 2.77 14.53
CA MET A 499 7.35 3.09 15.63
C MET A 499 7.01 2.33 16.92
N ALA A 500 5.73 2.12 17.21
CA ALA A 500 5.31 1.39 18.39
C ALA A 500 5.48 -0.13 18.21
N LEU A 501 5.10 -0.68 17.05
CA LEU A 501 5.08 -2.12 16.80
C LEU A 501 6.51 -2.66 16.61
N PHE A 502 7.30 -2.06 15.72
CA PHE A 502 8.62 -2.59 15.37
C PHE A 502 9.69 -2.28 16.42
N SER A 503 9.45 -1.34 17.33
CA SER A 503 10.32 -1.13 18.47
C SER A 503 10.36 -2.30 19.47
N LEU A 504 9.50 -3.31 19.30
CA LEU A 504 9.54 -4.56 20.06
C LEU A 504 10.57 -5.55 19.53
N VAL A 505 11.11 -5.32 18.31
CA VAL A 505 12.08 -6.22 17.69
C VAL A 505 13.49 -5.95 18.26
N PRO A 506 14.11 -6.95 18.91
CA PRO A 506 15.46 -6.78 19.44
C PRO A 506 16.48 -6.44 18.36
N GLY A 507 17.39 -5.52 18.62
CA GLY A 507 18.43 -5.11 17.69
C GLY A 507 17.99 -4.22 16.54
N LEU A 508 16.70 -3.97 16.38
CA LEU A 508 16.17 -3.11 15.31
C LEU A 508 16.55 -1.63 15.56
N ARG A 509 16.96 -0.96 14.47
CA ARG A 509 17.22 0.47 14.44
C ARG A 509 16.25 1.17 13.51
N LEU A 510 15.55 2.23 13.99
CA LEU A 510 14.53 2.95 13.21
C LEU A 510 14.87 4.43 13.09
N ALA A 511 14.98 4.90 11.84
CA ALA A 511 15.18 6.30 11.48
C ALA A 511 13.88 6.99 11.09
N ALA A 512 13.73 8.25 11.51
CA ALA A 512 12.65 9.14 11.13
C ALA A 512 13.22 10.45 10.57
N PRO A 513 13.59 10.52 9.30
CA PRO A 513 14.18 11.69 8.67
C PRO A 513 13.17 12.86 8.62
N ARG A 514 13.67 14.10 8.73
CA ARG A 514 12.87 15.32 8.74
C ARG A 514 12.85 16.07 7.40
N ASP A 515 13.85 15.82 6.55
CA ASP A 515 14.04 16.49 5.26
C ASP A 515 14.83 15.59 4.28
N GLU A 516 15.06 16.07 3.05
CA GLU A 516 15.79 15.33 2.01
C GLU A 516 17.16 14.88 2.49
N ARG A 517 17.95 15.80 3.08
CA ARG A 517 19.32 15.51 3.51
C ARG A 517 19.35 14.38 4.52
N THR A 518 18.49 14.46 5.54
CA THR A 518 18.44 13.45 6.59
C THR A 518 17.87 12.11 6.11
N LEU A 519 17.02 12.10 5.08
CA LEU A 519 16.56 10.87 4.44
C LEU A 519 17.71 10.16 3.71
N ARG A 520 18.49 10.90 2.90
CA ARG A 520 19.64 10.33 2.20
C ARG A 520 20.69 9.80 3.19
N GLU A 521 20.98 10.56 4.26
CA GLU A 521 21.91 10.13 5.32
C GLU A 521 21.41 8.86 6.03
N ALA A 522 20.12 8.79 6.38
CA ALA A 522 19.53 7.61 7.00
C ALA A 522 19.63 6.36 6.11
N LEU A 523 19.35 6.49 4.80
CA LEU A 523 19.46 5.39 3.84
C LEU A 523 20.92 4.88 3.72
N ARG A 524 21.90 5.80 3.60
CA ARG A 524 23.32 5.44 3.55
C ARG A 524 23.78 4.73 4.82
N THR A 525 23.32 5.19 5.98
CA THR A 525 23.64 4.55 7.26
C THR A 525 22.98 3.18 7.35
N ALA A 526 21.70 3.06 6.95
CA ALA A 526 20.94 1.82 7.04
C ALA A 526 21.53 0.69 6.21
N VAL A 527 21.93 0.96 4.96
CA VAL A 527 22.53 -0.07 4.08
C VAL A 527 23.96 -0.47 4.49
N GLY A 528 24.56 0.25 5.44
CA GLY A 528 25.85 -0.13 6.06
C GLY A 528 25.70 -1.00 7.31
N VAL A 529 24.49 -1.38 7.70
CA VAL A 529 24.22 -2.19 8.90
C VAL A 529 24.03 -3.66 8.49
N ASP A 530 24.99 -4.49 8.81
CA ASP A 530 24.99 -5.91 8.46
C ASP A 530 24.62 -6.83 9.67
N ASP A 531 24.40 -6.27 10.87
CA ASP A 531 24.20 -6.99 12.13
C ASP A 531 22.76 -6.92 12.70
N GLY A 532 21.79 -6.52 11.89
CA GLY A 532 20.39 -6.45 12.30
C GLY A 532 19.51 -5.61 11.38
N PRO A 533 18.18 -5.64 11.63
CA PRO A 533 17.23 -4.89 10.84
C PRO A 533 17.34 -3.37 11.04
N THR A 534 17.22 -2.65 9.93
CA THR A 534 17.04 -1.20 9.95
C THR A 534 15.72 -0.81 9.29
N ILE A 535 15.05 0.22 9.83
CA ILE A 535 13.86 0.83 9.24
C ILE A 535 14.14 2.30 8.97
N VAL A 536 13.81 2.76 7.75
CA VAL A 536 13.80 4.17 7.38
C VAL A 536 12.37 4.53 6.98
N ARG A 537 11.70 5.41 7.76
CA ARG A 537 10.31 5.79 7.56
C ARG A 537 10.15 7.22 7.09
N TYR A 538 9.24 7.47 6.15
CA TYR A 538 8.88 8.83 5.72
C TYR A 538 7.39 8.93 5.33
N PRO A 539 6.79 10.17 5.42
CA PRO A 539 5.38 10.34 5.15
C PRO A 539 5.08 10.43 3.65
N LYS A 540 3.80 10.36 3.31
CA LYS A 540 3.27 10.73 2.00
C LYS A 540 3.37 12.25 1.78
N GLY A 541 3.70 12.67 0.57
CA GLY A 541 3.58 14.06 0.15
C GLY A 541 4.89 14.78 -0.13
N ALA A 542 4.83 16.10 -0.16
CA ALA A 542 5.96 16.96 -0.51
C ALA A 542 7.02 17.02 0.59
N LEU A 543 8.26 17.21 0.18
CA LEU A 543 9.36 17.49 1.09
C LEU A 543 9.20 18.88 1.73
N PRO A 544 9.54 19.05 3.02
CA PRO A 544 9.72 20.37 3.60
C PRO A 544 10.98 21.04 3.02
N ALA A 545 11.07 22.35 3.18
CA ALA A 545 12.32 23.07 2.95
C ALA A 545 13.44 22.51 3.88
N PRO A 546 14.72 22.59 3.49
CA PRO A 546 15.82 22.14 4.33
C PRO A 546 15.78 22.75 5.73
N LEU A 547 15.96 21.90 6.75
CA LEU A 547 15.93 22.27 8.16
C LEU A 547 17.32 22.04 8.79
N PRO A 548 18.29 22.96 8.62
CA PRO A 548 19.63 22.78 9.13
C PRO A 548 19.65 22.79 10.67
N ALA A 549 20.48 21.92 11.24
CA ALA A 549 20.75 21.90 12.66
C ALA A 549 21.67 23.07 13.05
N VAL A 550 21.42 23.68 14.21
CA VAL A 550 22.34 24.63 14.85
C VAL A 550 23.59 23.89 15.36
N ARG A 551 23.36 22.71 15.92
CA ARG A 551 24.42 21.77 16.36
C ARG A 551 23.85 20.35 16.45
N THR A 552 24.72 19.35 16.48
CA THR A 552 24.39 17.95 16.72
C THR A 552 25.07 17.48 18.00
N VAL A 553 24.44 16.60 18.74
CA VAL A 553 24.98 15.98 19.97
C VAL A 553 24.78 14.47 19.91
N GLY A 554 25.62 13.70 20.62
CA GLY A 554 25.45 12.27 20.81
C GLY A 554 26.03 11.37 19.73
N ASP A 555 26.67 11.93 18.70
CA ASP A 555 27.33 11.19 17.62
C ASP A 555 28.71 10.59 18.04
N ASP A 556 29.34 11.15 19.06
CA ASP A 556 30.62 10.66 19.57
C ASP A 556 30.51 9.33 20.34
N ASP A 557 29.38 9.11 21.04
CA ASP A 557 29.16 7.97 21.94
C ASP A 557 28.53 6.74 21.28
N GLU A 558 27.50 6.97 20.42
CA GLU A 558 26.67 5.93 19.82
C GLU A 558 26.75 5.96 18.28
N GLY A 559 27.73 6.73 17.73
CA GLY A 559 27.86 6.94 16.30
C GLY A 559 26.61 7.58 15.68
N PRO A 560 26.27 7.28 14.42
CA PRO A 560 25.16 7.92 13.72
C PRO A 560 23.78 7.62 14.38
N PHE A 561 23.68 6.56 15.19
CA PHE A 561 22.43 6.17 15.86
C PHE A 561 22.14 7.02 17.11
N GLY A 562 23.17 7.60 17.74
CA GLY A 562 23.05 8.49 18.89
C GLY A 562 22.76 9.95 18.52
N ALA A 563 22.90 10.32 17.26
CA ALA A 563 22.84 11.70 16.81
C ALA A 563 21.47 12.37 17.01
N VAL A 564 21.48 13.49 17.74
CA VAL A 564 20.33 14.36 17.98
C VAL A 564 20.64 15.76 17.47
N ASP A 565 19.93 16.22 16.48
CA ASP A 565 20.06 17.58 15.91
C ASP A 565 19.29 18.58 16.75
N ILE A 566 19.95 19.65 17.16
CA ILE A 566 19.32 20.82 17.81
C ILE A 566 19.01 21.84 16.71
N LEU A 567 17.74 22.20 16.56
CA LEU A 567 17.23 23.08 15.50
C LEU A 567 16.94 24.50 15.99
N LEU A 568 16.70 24.63 17.30
CA LEU A 568 16.49 25.92 17.98
C LEU A 568 17.00 25.79 19.40
N GLU A 569 17.72 26.78 19.87
CA GLU A 569 18.16 26.90 21.25
C GLU A 569 18.07 28.38 21.65
N ALA A 570 17.19 28.67 22.59
CA ALA A 570 16.96 30.05 23.04
C ALA A 570 16.92 30.08 24.56
N ALA A 571 17.67 31.00 25.14
CA ALA A 571 17.59 31.33 26.55
C ALA A 571 16.31 32.16 26.83
N GLY A 572 15.77 32.02 28.04
CA GLY A 572 14.60 32.77 28.48
C GLY A 572 14.74 33.12 29.98
N GLU A 573 13.78 33.87 30.51
CA GLU A 573 13.80 34.37 31.91
C GLU A 573 13.35 33.33 32.96
N GLY A 574 13.02 32.09 32.55
CA GLY A 574 12.47 31.04 33.42
C GLY A 574 13.53 30.31 34.26
N ALA A 575 13.29 30.17 35.57
CA ALA A 575 14.10 29.30 36.42
C ALA A 575 13.81 27.81 36.09
N GLY A 576 14.85 26.95 36.12
CA GLY A 576 14.66 25.46 36.05
C GLY A 576 14.97 24.81 34.69
N GLY A 577 15.68 25.48 33.78
CA GLY A 577 16.08 24.93 32.49
C GLY A 577 15.09 25.18 31.37
N PRO A 578 15.39 24.81 30.09
CA PRO A 578 14.53 25.04 28.93
C PRO A 578 13.34 24.08 28.90
N LEU A 579 12.29 24.47 28.18
CA LEU A 579 11.32 23.51 27.63
C LEU A 579 11.99 22.76 26.48
N LEU A 580 11.99 21.43 26.51
CA LEU A 580 12.48 20.60 25.41
C LEU A 580 11.31 20.18 24.52
N LEU A 581 11.32 20.62 23.28
CA LEU A 581 10.39 20.14 22.25
C LEU A 581 11.13 19.14 21.36
N VAL A 582 10.65 17.91 21.32
CA VAL A 582 11.24 16.85 20.48
C VAL A 582 10.33 16.61 19.29
N GLY A 583 10.76 17.01 18.11
CA GLY A 583 10.06 16.74 16.85
C GLY A 583 10.59 15.45 16.23
N VAL A 584 9.72 14.49 15.97
CA VAL A 584 10.07 13.21 15.32
C VAL A 584 9.76 13.29 13.83
N GLY A 585 10.80 13.23 13.00
CA GLY A 585 10.68 13.15 11.53
C GLY A 585 9.79 14.25 10.93
N ALA A 586 8.71 13.86 10.30
CA ALA A 586 7.75 14.75 9.63
C ALA A 586 7.08 15.79 10.55
N MET A 587 7.20 15.64 11.88
CA MET A 587 6.63 16.60 12.83
C MET A 587 7.57 17.76 13.19
N VAL A 588 8.79 17.72 12.71
CA VAL A 588 9.80 18.76 13.01
C VAL A 588 9.38 20.15 12.55
N PRO A 589 8.81 20.38 11.35
CA PRO A 589 8.36 21.71 10.93
C PRO A 589 7.38 22.35 11.92
N ALA A 590 6.32 21.64 12.32
CA ALA A 590 5.31 22.13 13.26
C ALA A 590 5.91 22.33 14.67
N THR A 591 6.83 21.45 15.09
CA THR A 591 7.52 21.55 16.38
C THR A 591 8.44 22.78 16.43
N LEU A 592 9.14 23.07 15.34
CA LEU A 592 10.02 24.25 15.23
C LEU A 592 9.20 25.55 15.21
N GLU A 593 8.07 25.57 14.54
CA GLU A 593 7.15 26.71 14.54
C GLU A 593 6.60 26.98 15.95
N ALA A 594 6.15 25.94 16.66
CA ALA A 594 5.73 26.05 18.05
C ALA A 594 6.87 26.54 18.97
N GLY A 595 8.09 26.05 18.77
CA GLY A 595 9.27 26.50 19.50
C GLY A 595 9.54 28.00 19.31
N ARG A 596 9.45 28.51 18.08
CA ARG A 596 9.59 29.93 17.77
C ARG A 596 8.49 30.77 18.42
N ALA A 597 7.25 30.30 18.44
CA ALA A 597 6.14 30.95 19.09
C ALA A 597 6.36 31.06 20.61
N LEU A 598 6.89 30.00 21.26
CA LEU A 598 7.22 30.04 22.69
C LEU A 598 8.38 31.01 23.00
N VAL A 599 9.45 31.03 22.15
CA VAL A 599 10.54 32.00 22.28
C VAL A 599 10.01 33.46 22.19
N ALA A 600 9.10 33.72 21.26
CA ALA A 600 8.47 35.03 21.14
C ALA A 600 7.65 35.45 22.39
N ARG A 601 7.30 34.50 23.27
CA ARG A 601 6.68 34.72 24.58
C ARG A 601 7.67 34.85 25.75
N GLY A 602 8.98 34.79 25.46
CA GLY A 602 10.03 34.86 26.46
C GLY A 602 10.43 33.49 27.12
N GLU A 603 9.90 32.38 26.63
CA GLU A 603 10.21 31.06 27.15
C GLU A 603 11.62 30.61 26.73
N ALA A 604 12.36 29.95 27.65
CA ALA A 604 13.58 29.20 27.28
C ALA A 604 13.18 27.92 26.61
N VAL A 605 13.64 27.70 25.38
CA VAL A 605 13.23 26.57 24.54
C VAL A 605 14.41 25.93 23.83
N THR A 606 14.43 24.61 23.82
CA THR A 606 15.28 23.81 22.94
C THR A 606 14.38 22.95 22.04
N VAL A 607 14.58 23.01 20.71
CA VAL A 607 13.91 22.12 19.75
C VAL A 607 14.93 21.10 19.25
N ALA A 608 14.66 19.82 19.51
CA ALA A 608 15.53 18.71 19.16
C ALA A 608 14.85 17.73 18.20
N CYS A 609 15.65 17.10 17.33
CA CYS A 609 15.23 16.06 16.40
C CYS A 609 16.21 14.89 16.46
N PRO A 610 15.84 13.74 17.04
CA PRO A 610 16.63 12.54 16.91
C PRO A 610 16.57 12.03 15.47
N ARG A 611 17.71 11.65 14.89
CA ARG A 611 17.79 11.08 13.52
C ARG A 611 17.29 9.64 13.52
N TRP A 612 17.68 8.88 14.54
CA TRP A 612 17.23 7.54 14.85
C TRP A 612 16.41 7.59 16.14
N VAL A 613 15.31 6.86 16.19
CA VAL A 613 14.32 6.95 17.26
C VAL A 613 14.11 5.62 18.01
N VAL A 614 14.64 4.54 17.45
CA VAL A 614 14.71 3.22 18.10
C VAL A 614 16.16 2.70 17.90
N PRO A 615 16.85 2.37 18.98
CA PRO A 615 16.57 2.74 20.38
C PRO A 615 16.55 4.27 20.59
N VAL A 616 15.99 4.73 21.71
CA VAL A 616 16.02 6.16 22.06
C VAL A 616 17.48 6.57 22.36
N PRO A 617 18.04 7.59 21.68
CA PRO A 617 19.41 8.02 21.88
C PRO A 617 19.70 8.49 23.31
N ARG A 618 20.83 8.11 23.90
CA ARG A 618 21.25 8.56 25.25
C ARG A 618 21.37 10.08 25.33
N ALA A 619 21.84 10.72 24.27
CA ALA A 619 21.90 12.17 24.18
C ALA A 619 20.52 12.82 24.33
N LEU A 620 19.46 12.22 23.76
CA LEU A 620 18.09 12.70 23.92
C LEU A 620 17.60 12.52 25.38
N VAL A 621 17.94 11.41 26.02
CA VAL A 621 17.63 11.18 27.45
C VAL A 621 18.33 12.23 28.32
N GLY A 622 19.59 12.54 28.05
CA GLY A 622 20.35 13.59 28.74
C GLY A 622 19.74 14.99 28.59
N LEU A 623 19.38 15.39 27.36
CA LEU A 623 18.68 16.63 27.09
C LEU A 623 17.34 16.71 27.82
N ALA A 624 16.58 15.62 27.82
CA ALA A 624 15.30 15.53 28.48
C ALA A 624 15.44 15.66 30.02
N ALA A 625 16.44 14.98 30.62
CA ALA A 625 16.69 15.05 32.06
C ALA A 625 17.06 16.45 32.55
N ALA A 626 17.71 17.27 31.70
CA ALA A 626 18.08 18.65 32.01
C ALA A 626 16.95 19.67 31.76
N ALA A 627 15.84 19.26 31.14
CA ALA A 627 14.73 20.12 30.82
C ALA A 627 13.74 20.28 31.99
N ARG A 628 13.11 21.43 32.14
CA ARG A 628 12.00 21.65 33.10
C ARG A 628 10.72 20.91 32.70
N GLY A 629 10.56 20.58 31.42
CA GLY A 629 9.45 19.84 30.86
C GLY A 629 9.75 19.45 29.41
N VAL A 630 9.21 18.34 28.96
CA VAL A 630 9.44 17.77 27.64
C VAL A 630 8.14 17.58 26.89
N VAL A 631 8.08 17.97 25.63
CA VAL A 631 6.98 17.65 24.70
C VAL A 631 7.55 16.85 23.56
N VAL A 632 7.10 15.61 23.38
CA VAL A 632 7.47 14.76 22.23
C VAL A 632 6.33 14.74 21.24
N VAL A 633 6.64 15.11 19.99
CA VAL A 633 5.67 15.21 18.89
C VAL A 633 6.03 14.18 17.83
N GLU A 634 5.15 13.20 17.62
CA GLU A 634 5.39 12.05 16.74
C GLU A 634 4.20 11.72 15.85
N ASP A 635 4.45 11.50 14.56
CA ASP A 635 3.43 11.02 13.59
C ASP A 635 3.29 9.50 13.70
N GLY A 636 2.85 9.06 14.86
CA GLY A 636 2.69 7.67 15.26
C GLY A 636 1.83 7.57 16.51
N LEU A 637 1.65 6.35 17.03
CA LEU A 637 0.91 6.14 18.27
C LEU A 637 1.64 6.74 19.47
N VAL A 638 0.88 7.45 20.34
CA VAL A 638 1.44 7.93 21.61
C VAL A 638 1.77 6.80 22.59
N GLU A 639 1.04 5.68 22.54
CA GLU A 639 1.32 4.47 23.31
C GLU A 639 2.39 3.63 22.62
N GLY A 640 3.49 3.37 23.31
CA GLY A 640 4.63 2.58 22.78
C GLY A 640 5.50 3.34 21.78
N GLY A 641 5.16 4.57 21.42
CA GLY A 641 5.96 5.44 20.53
C GLY A 641 7.18 6.04 21.22
N VAL A 642 7.86 6.96 20.54
CA VAL A 642 9.11 7.59 20.98
C VAL A 642 8.95 8.31 22.32
N GLY A 643 7.86 9.06 22.50
CA GLY A 643 7.59 9.77 23.75
C GLY A 643 7.36 8.85 24.96
N SER A 644 6.74 7.68 24.74
CA SER A 644 6.59 6.66 25.79
C SER A 644 7.93 6.07 26.20
N ARG A 645 8.77 5.73 25.21
CA ARG A 645 10.11 5.14 25.45
C ARG A 645 11.08 6.13 26.07
N LEU A 646 11.03 7.40 25.70
CA LEU A 646 11.83 8.43 26.33
C LEU A 646 11.45 8.58 27.81
N ARG A 647 10.15 8.54 28.14
CA ARG A 647 9.70 8.57 29.52
C ARG A 647 10.22 7.37 30.31
N ASP A 648 10.08 6.16 29.76
CA ASP A 648 10.53 4.92 30.39
C ASP A 648 12.06 4.97 30.60
N ALA A 649 12.84 5.43 29.62
CA ALA A 649 14.30 5.61 29.75
C ALA A 649 14.70 6.64 30.82
N LEU A 650 13.92 7.70 31.01
CA LEU A 650 14.11 8.66 32.11
C LEU A 650 13.77 8.03 33.48
N GLU A 651 12.81 7.10 33.52
CA GLU A 651 12.47 6.36 34.73
C GLU A 651 13.58 5.39 35.12
N ASP A 652 14.16 4.65 34.20
CA ASP A 652 15.25 3.69 34.42
C ASP A 652 16.56 4.39 34.82
N GLY A 653 16.87 5.55 34.23
CA GLY A 653 18.08 6.31 34.52
C GLY A 653 18.09 7.04 35.89
N ALA A 654 16.97 7.09 36.58
CA ALA A 654 16.79 7.93 37.76
C ALA A 654 17.09 7.22 39.12
N ALA A 655 18.04 6.29 39.16
CA ALA A 655 18.49 5.67 40.41
C ALA A 655 19.03 6.66 41.49
N GLY A 656 19.10 7.99 41.17
CA GLY A 656 19.68 9.05 42.00
C GLY A 656 18.74 10.06 42.64
N GLY A 657 17.40 9.91 42.59
CA GLY A 657 16.43 10.70 43.39
C GLY A 657 16.20 12.15 42.98
N GLY A 658 16.57 12.59 41.76
CA GLY A 658 16.27 13.92 41.23
C GLY A 658 14.80 14.11 40.78
N ALA A 659 14.30 15.37 40.78
CA ALA A 659 13.01 15.70 40.19
C ALA A 659 13.01 15.39 38.70
N ARG A 660 12.00 14.65 38.21
CA ARG A 660 11.89 14.24 36.82
C ARG A 660 11.08 15.26 36.02
N PRO A 661 11.50 15.61 34.80
CA PRO A 661 10.67 16.43 33.95
C PRO A 661 9.38 15.70 33.57
N VAL A 662 8.28 16.42 33.46
CA VAL A 662 7.03 15.88 32.93
C VAL A 662 7.18 15.71 31.42
N VAL A 663 6.92 14.51 30.91
CA VAL A 663 6.94 14.22 29.47
C VAL A 663 5.51 14.23 28.95
N ALA A 664 5.14 15.25 28.20
CA ALA A 664 3.89 15.31 27.44
C ALA A 664 4.12 14.67 26.08
N ARG A 665 3.18 13.85 25.65
CA ARG A 665 3.21 13.14 24.37
C ARG A 665 2.12 13.68 23.46
N VAL A 666 2.51 14.12 22.28
CA VAL A 666 1.62 14.62 21.21
C VAL A 666 1.76 13.69 20.01
N GLY A 667 0.69 13.03 19.64
CA GLY A 667 0.67 12.05 18.55
C GLY A 667 -0.71 11.44 18.39
N VAL A 668 -0.79 10.33 17.64
CA VAL A 668 -2.06 9.69 17.32
C VAL A 668 -2.51 8.80 18.49
N PRO A 669 -3.75 8.97 18.98
CA PRO A 669 -4.29 8.10 20.02
C PRO A 669 -4.51 6.69 19.46
N ARG A 670 -4.45 5.67 20.34
CA ARG A 670 -4.65 4.24 19.99
C ARG A 670 -6.10 3.97 19.59
N ARG A 671 -6.46 4.39 18.39
CA ARG A 671 -7.77 4.14 17.76
C ARG A 671 -7.63 4.15 16.25
N PHE A 672 -8.56 3.54 15.53
CA PHE A 672 -8.67 3.70 14.09
C PHE A 672 -9.10 5.12 13.75
N VAL A 673 -8.41 5.73 12.78
CA VAL A 673 -8.62 7.13 12.40
C VAL A 673 -9.42 7.17 11.10
N ALA A 674 -10.57 7.85 11.15
CA ALA A 674 -11.44 7.99 9.99
C ALA A 674 -10.81 8.88 8.90
N THR A 675 -11.38 8.80 7.71
CA THR A 675 -10.97 9.58 6.53
C THR A 675 -11.12 11.08 6.77
N ALA A 676 -10.06 11.84 6.52
CA ALA A 676 -10.05 13.31 6.48
C ALA A 676 -8.76 13.78 5.79
N GLU A 677 -8.62 15.07 5.52
CA GLU A 677 -7.34 15.64 5.12
C GLU A 677 -6.31 15.50 6.24
N ARG A 678 -5.04 15.20 5.88
CA ARG A 678 -3.97 15.02 6.87
C ARG A 678 -3.82 16.22 7.81
N SER A 679 -3.90 17.44 7.30
CA SER A 679 -3.82 18.67 8.09
C SER A 679 -4.94 18.77 9.13
N GLN A 680 -6.17 18.37 8.78
CA GLN A 680 -7.28 18.33 9.70
C GLN A 680 -7.05 17.32 10.83
N LEU A 681 -6.52 16.13 10.52
CA LEU A 681 -6.20 15.11 11.53
C LEU A 681 -5.09 15.57 12.48
N LEU A 682 -4.06 16.23 11.95
CA LEU A 682 -2.99 16.80 12.77
C LEU A 682 -3.54 17.84 13.75
N ALA A 683 -4.42 18.73 13.30
CA ALA A 683 -5.07 19.72 14.16
C ALA A 683 -5.99 19.08 15.22
N ASP A 684 -6.78 18.05 14.85
CA ASP A 684 -7.66 17.32 15.76
C ASP A 684 -6.89 16.66 16.93
N PHE A 685 -5.66 16.20 16.67
CA PHE A 685 -4.81 15.57 17.67
C PHE A 685 -3.84 16.55 18.35
N GLY A 686 -3.94 17.86 18.06
CA GLY A 686 -3.05 18.87 18.59
C GLY A 686 -1.60 18.74 18.15
N MET A 687 -1.38 18.14 16.98
CA MET A 687 -0.07 17.94 16.36
C MET A 687 0.34 19.08 15.43
N ASP A 688 -0.51 20.11 15.28
CA ASP A 688 -0.17 21.37 14.65
C ASP A 688 0.62 22.28 15.60
N ALA A 689 1.24 23.33 15.08
CA ALA A 689 2.09 24.24 15.87
C ALA A 689 1.34 24.83 17.08
N ALA A 690 0.08 25.23 16.91
CA ALA A 690 -0.73 25.80 17.96
C ALA A 690 -1.07 24.78 19.08
N GLY A 691 -1.33 23.53 18.73
CA GLY A 691 -1.59 22.43 19.68
C GLY A 691 -0.35 22.09 20.49
N ILE A 692 0.81 22.03 19.84
CA ILE A 692 2.11 21.78 20.47
C ILE A 692 2.44 22.90 21.44
N GLU A 693 2.27 24.17 21.04
CA GLU A 693 2.46 25.34 21.89
C GLU A 693 1.57 25.30 23.13
N ARG A 694 0.26 25.05 22.97
CA ARG A 694 -0.68 24.89 24.10
C ARG A 694 -0.24 23.80 25.07
N THR A 695 0.22 22.68 24.56
CA THR A 695 0.71 21.54 25.38
C THR A 695 1.94 21.93 26.19
N ALA A 696 2.90 22.62 25.55
CA ALA A 696 4.12 23.09 26.21
C ALA A 696 3.84 24.09 27.33
N LEU A 697 2.97 25.09 27.08
CA LEU A 697 2.55 26.06 28.09
C LEU A 697 1.79 25.42 29.26
N GLY A 698 1.08 24.31 29.02
CA GLY A 698 0.40 23.53 30.05
C GLY A 698 1.35 22.84 31.03
N LEU A 699 2.59 22.53 30.62
CA LEU A 699 3.62 21.97 31.50
C LEU A 699 4.15 23.02 32.51
N GLY A 700 4.37 24.26 32.08
CA GLY A 700 4.89 25.34 32.93
C GLY A 700 3.93 25.78 34.03
N ARG A 701 2.66 25.40 33.99
CA ARG A 701 1.65 25.72 35.02
C ARG A 701 1.49 24.62 36.10
N ARG A 702 2.13 23.49 35.92
CA ARG A 702 2.04 22.31 36.83
C ARG A 702 3.30 22.11 37.69
N SER A 703 4.34 22.92 37.47
CA SER A 703 5.60 22.91 38.24
C SER A 703 5.54 23.97 39.45
#